data_1e78241be34af578689d66e12c3f1dfa
#
_entry.id   1e78241be34af578689d66e12c3f1dfa
#
_cell.length_a   1.000
_cell.length_b   1.000
_cell.length_c   1.000
_cell.angle_alpha   90.00
_cell.angle_beta   90.00
_cell.angle_gamma   90.00
#
_symmetry.space_group_name_H-M   'P 1'
#
loop_
_entity.id
_entity.type
_entity.pdbx_description
1 polymer ?
#
loop_
_entity_poly.entity_id
_entity_poly.type
_entity_poly.pdbx_seq_one_letter_code
_entity_poly.pdbx_strand_id
1 'polypeptide(L)'
;MKKLLLLLLLCLPVFLKAQSIRPENLRCEYLVNPEGIDEPAPRLSWTLAATNPHAFAQRQTAYRVLVSSSADILNADKSDVWDSGWVKSDEMQHVVYNGKPLVSDKSYYWKVCVKDELGKTSSWSIVAHWSTGIFNHAEWSAAWIGTGDVDDPTQIDCTIADPWLRKTFDLTTKPQKAMMFVASIGYHELYVNGKKIGEDVLSPCVSDNSKRARYVAYDISAELKPGKNVVAIWLGASWSIYASYHTDDKPLAPIVTAQADLYNAIGDKQAAMRIKTDATWKTHPSPNKLLEQWKFLNMGGELWDASKEIPDWNLASCDESTWKQAVVYHPRLTLSAQMVEPNRLYHEIHPVGIEQRADGTYRIDMGINFSGWTEIKLKGQPGQRIDIKFSEREKEDMTFRIHSAYILGASGEGIFKNRFNYSSGRWITISGLKEKPVLTDIKGWVVRTAYDNAATFACSDSLQNWIYDKVRWNFENLSLGGYVVDCPQRERMGYGGDSHATSESGLYNYQLGAFYTKWMEDWRDVQGTRSMDASNYGGNADYGILPHTAPTYWGGGGPGWGGIVISLPWLLYQQQGDTRVLEKNFDLIKNWLAFLNSHAQNNMLVRFGGDWDFLGDWLWPNAGVEGMNNGKPQNICFNNCYWVYNLRTAAKIARQIGRKAEALQWEKQAAVTSMAIQATYYHEDDHSYADSSMGDLAAALLAEVPPPAVRDLVIKRLEKEILVVRNGHIHVGITGGAMLFKLLRSLGRDDLIYSMTSQTDYPGWGYMKANG
;
A
#
# COMPACT_ATOMS: atom_id res chain seq x y z
N MET A 1 53.04 -10.99 -74.42
CA MET A 1 51.92 -11.69 -73.77
C MET A 1 52.06 -11.49 -72.27
N LYS A 2 51.36 -10.51 -71.73
CA LYS A 2 51.42 -10.12 -70.31
C LYS A 2 50.30 -10.85 -69.54
N LYS A 3 50.61 -11.66 -68.54
CA LYS A 3 49.65 -12.30 -67.65
C LYS A 3 49.22 -11.28 -66.61
N LEU A 4 47.96 -10.91 -66.61
CA LEU A 4 47.30 -10.10 -65.57
C LEU A 4 46.88 -11.00 -64.43
N LEU A 5 47.48 -10.82 -63.24
CA LEU A 5 47.11 -11.51 -62.00
C LEU A 5 46.04 -10.67 -61.27
N LEU A 6 44.82 -11.15 -61.26
CA LEU A 6 43.71 -10.51 -60.56
C LEU A 6 43.73 -10.94 -59.11
N LEU A 7 44.12 -10.03 -58.20
CA LEU A 7 44.06 -10.24 -56.77
C LEU A 7 42.63 -9.95 -56.29
N LEU A 8 41.84 -10.98 -56.01
CA LEU A 8 40.54 -10.84 -55.36
C LEU A 8 40.78 -10.62 -53.84
N LEU A 9 40.67 -9.36 -53.41
CA LEU A 9 40.55 -9.05 -51.98
C LEU A 9 39.13 -9.48 -51.53
N LEU A 10 39.04 -10.58 -50.81
CA LEU A 10 37.86 -10.96 -50.02
C LEU A 10 37.73 -9.98 -48.84
N CYS A 11 37.01 -8.89 -49.02
CA CYS A 11 36.44 -8.13 -47.89
C CYS A 11 35.35 -8.99 -47.24
N LEU A 12 35.72 -9.81 -46.26
CA LEU A 12 34.76 -10.31 -45.29
C LEU A 12 34.22 -9.11 -44.53
N PRO A 13 32.92 -8.82 -44.56
CA PRO A 13 32.35 -7.84 -43.64
C PRO A 13 32.51 -8.40 -42.23
N VAL A 14 33.40 -7.83 -41.48
CA VAL A 14 33.41 -7.99 -40.02
C VAL A 14 32.11 -7.34 -39.57
N PHE A 15 31.05 -8.13 -39.49
CA PHE A 15 29.87 -7.74 -38.73
C PHE A 15 30.34 -7.62 -37.27
N LEU A 16 30.69 -6.40 -36.88
CA LEU A 16 30.69 -6.00 -35.48
C LEU A 16 29.25 -6.19 -35.04
N LYS A 17 28.95 -7.41 -34.53
CA LYS A 17 27.67 -7.62 -33.88
C LYS A 17 27.60 -6.59 -32.75
N ALA A 18 26.68 -5.65 -32.85
CA ALA A 18 26.38 -4.69 -31.80
C ALA A 18 26.03 -5.46 -30.51
N GLN A 19 26.22 -4.83 -29.37
CA GLN A 19 25.74 -5.39 -28.10
C GLN A 19 24.27 -5.78 -28.22
N SER A 20 23.86 -6.86 -27.56
CA SER A 20 22.52 -7.41 -27.70
C SER A 20 21.53 -6.86 -26.66
N ILE A 21 22.04 -6.40 -25.51
CA ILE A 21 21.25 -5.95 -24.35
C ILE A 21 21.82 -4.67 -23.74
N ARG A 22 20.96 -3.91 -23.06
CA ARG A 22 21.33 -2.77 -22.22
C ARG A 22 20.52 -2.79 -20.91
N PRO A 23 21.10 -2.33 -19.77
CA PRO A 23 20.34 -2.18 -18.52
C PRO A 23 19.46 -0.93 -18.54
N GLU A 24 18.23 -1.08 -18.01
CA GLU A 24 17.25 -0.01 -17.83
C GLU A 24 16.38 -0.24 -16.58
N ASN A 25 15.44 0.66 -16.27
CA ASN A 25 14.53 0.57 -15.12
C ASN A 25 15.26 0.33 -13.79
N LEU A 26 16.25 1.19 -13.50
CA LEU A 26 17.07 1.09 -12.30
C LEU A 26 16.22 1.37 -11.05
N ARG A 27 16.34 0.49 -10.04
CA ARG A 27 15.64 0.61 -8.76
C ARG A 27 16.57 0.38 -7.57
N CYS A 28 16.30 1.08 -6.48
CA CYS A 28 16.92 0.89 -5.18
C CYS A 28 15.82 0.55 -4.17
N GLU A 29 15.89 -0.61 -3.50
CA GLU A 29 14.85 -1.12 -2.60
C GLU A 29 13.44 -1.09 -3.22
N TYR A 30 13.31 -1.57 -4.47
CA TYR A 30 12.11 -1.53 -5.33
C TYR A 30 11.73 -0.15 -5.91
N LEU A 31 12.22 0.96 -5.33
CA LEU A 31 11.80 2.32 -5.65
C LEU A 31 12.69 2.94 -6.73
N VAL A 32 12.12 3.89 -7.47
CA VAL A 32 12.86 4.69 -8.46
C VAL A 32 13.37 5.95 -7.78
N ASN A 33 14.70 6.10 -7.72
CA ASN A 33 15.38 7.25 -7.13
C ASN A 33 14.81 7.64 -5.74
N PRO A 34 14.77 6.71 -4.76
CA PRO A 34 14.15 7.00 -3.48
C PRO A 34 14.95 8.01 -2.65
N GLU A 35 14.22 8.84 -1.91
CA GLU A 35 14.79 9.77 -0.96
C GLU A 35 14.60 9.29 0.48
N GLY A 36 15.66 9.39 1.28
CA GLY A 36 15.61 9.16 2.72
C GLY A 36 15.44 7.70 3.15
N ILE A 37 15.97 6.72 2.41
CA ILE A 37 15.87 5.31 2.79
C ILE A 37 16.73 5.02 4.03
N ASP A 38 16.22 4.17 4.95
CA ASP A 38 16.90 3.78 6.19
C ASP A 38 17.50 2.35 6.15
N GLU A 39 17.67 1.78 4.95
CA GLU A 39 18.35 0.50 4.75
C GLU A 39 19.87 0.74 4.55
N PRO A 40 20.75 0.29 5.46
CA PRO A 40 22.19 0.56 5.39
C PRO A 40 22.91 -0.23 4.29
N ALA A 41 22.31 -1.31 3.79
CA ALA A 41 22.82 -2.11 2.68
C ALA A 41 21.72 -2.29 1.62
N PRO A 42 21.36 -1.20 0.89
CA PRO A 42 20.27 -1.22 -0.05
C PRO A 42 20.54 -2.17 -1.22
N ARG A 43 19.46 -2.69 -1.78
CA ARG A 43 19.49 -3.60 -2.93
C ARG A 43 19.24 -2.82 -4.22
N LEU A 44 20.07 -3.08 -5.21
CA LEU A 44 19.97 -2.48 -6.53
C LEU A 44 19.39 -3.48 -7.52
N SER A 45 18.53 -3.01 -8.40
CA SER A 45 17.88 -3.84 -9.42
C SER A 45 17.79 -3.10 -10.75
N TRP A 46 17.79 -3.85 -11.85
CA TRP A 46 17.60 -3.33 -13.20
C TRP A 46 16.90 -4.37 -14.07
N THR A 47 16.38 -3.96 -15.22
CA THR A 47 15.89 -4.85 -16.26
C THR A 47 16.79 -4.76 -17.49
N LEU A 48 16.64 -5.68 -18.41
CA LEU A 48 17.39 -5.71 -19.66
C LEU A 48 16.47 -5.36 -20.85
N ALA A 49 16.86 -4.38 -21.63
CA ALA A 49 16.23 -4.11 -22.91
C ALA A 49 17.07 -4.68 -24.05
N ALA A 50 16.39 -5.32 -25.01
CA ALA A 50 17.01 -5.73 -26.26
C ALA A 50 17.40 -4.52 -27.11
N THR A 51 18.63 -4.45 -27.59
CA THR A 51 19.05 -3.41 -28.54
C THR A 51 18.61 -3.74 -29.96
N ASN A 52 18.32 -5.03 -30.25
CA ASN A 52 17.71 -5.50 -31.48
C ASN A 52 16.39 -6.23 -31.15
N PRO A 53 15.22 -5.71 -31.57
CA PRO A 53 13.93 -6.31 -31.25
C PRO A 53 13.70 -7.68 -31.89
N HIS A 54 14.53 -8.08 -32.84
CA HIS A 54 14.48 -9.40 -33.51
C HIS A 54 15.47 -10.43 -32.92
N ALA A 55 16.23 -10.06 -31.89
CA ALA A 55 17.12 -11.01 -31.23
C ALA A 55 16.36 -11.82 -30.16
N PHE A 56 16.70 -13.10 -30.05
CA PHE A 56 16.10 -14.05 -29.10
C PHE A 56 17.15 -14.65 -28.18
N ALA A 57 16.69 -15.20 -27.04
CA ALA A 57 17.52 -15.88 -26.04
C ALA A 57 18.67 -15.01 -25.47
N GLN A 58 18.46 -13.70 -25.41
CA GLN A 58 19.43 -12.77 -24.85
C GLN A 58 19.44 -12.87 -23.34
N ARG A 59 20.64 -12.85 -22.75
CA ARG A 59 20.83 -12.91 -21.29
C ARG A 59 22.06 -12.14 -20.86
N GLN A 60 22.03 -11.68 -19.62
CA GLN A 60 23.19 -11.19 -18.90
C GLN A 60 24.09 -12.36 -18.47
N THR A 61 25.39 -12.18 -18.55
CA THR A 61 26.38 -13.15 -18.01
C THR A 61 27.29 -12.54 -16.97
N ALA A 62 27.39 -11.21 -16.92
CA ALA A 62 28.11 -10.48 -15.89
C ALA A 62 27.56 -9.06 -15.78
N TYR A 63 27.78 -8.43 -14.62
CA TYR A 63 27.48 -7.02 -14.40
C TYR A 63 28.66 -6.30 -13.71
N ARG A 64 28.68 -4.97 -13.81
CA ARG A 64 29.50 -4.08 -12.99
C ARG A 64 28.68 -2.88 -12.57
N VAL A 65 28.62 -2.63 -11.25
CA VAL A 65 27.96 -1.49 -10.64
C VAL A 65 29.00 -0.49 -10.15
N LEU A 66 28.75 0.78 -10.42
CA LEU A 66 29.50 1.89 -9.84
C LEU A 66 28.56 2.71 -8.96
N VAL A 67 29.01 3.05 -7.74
CA VAL A 67 28.32 3.96 -6.82
C VAL A 67 29.25 5.08 -6.41
N SER A 68 28.78 6.32 -6.44
CA SER A 68 29.56 7.50 -6.10
C SER A 68 28.78 8.50 -5.27
N SER A 69 29.54 9.40 -4.59
CA SER A 69 28.97 10.52 -3.83
C SER A 69 28.48 11.67 -4.73
N SER A 70 28.80 11.68 -6.03
CA SER A 70 28.28 12.64 -7.00
C SER A 70 28.09 12.03 -8.39
N ALA A 71 27.16 12.61 -9.17
CA ALA A 71 26.94 12.24 -10.55
C ALA A 71 28.16 12.53 -11.45
N ASP A 72 28.91 13.57 -11.17
CA ASP A 72 30.09 13.97 -11.98
C ASP A 72 31.19 12.93 -11.93
N ILE A 73 31.42 12.32 -10.76
CA ILE A 73 32.38 11.22 -10.63
C ILE A 73 31.96 10.03 -11.49
N LEU A 74 30.68 9.68 -11.48
CA LEU A 74 30.15 8.59 -12.32
C LEU A 74 30.20 8.91 -13.82
N ASN A 75 29.97 10.15 -14.20
CA ASN A 75 30.04 10.59 -15.61
C ASN A 75 31.45 10.41 -16.19
N ALA A 76 32.48 10.43 -15.33
CA ALA A 76 33.86 10.12 -15.69
C ALA A 76 34.20 8.61 -15.61
N ASP A 77 33.19 7.73 -15.46
CA ASP A 77 33.32 6.27 -15.27
C ASP A 77 34.15 5.88 -14.04
N LYS A 78 34.14 6.73 -12.99
CA LYS A 78 34.85 6.54 -11.73
C LYS A 78 33.87 6.32 -10.58
N SER A 79 34.38 5.81 -9.48
CA SER A 79 33.65 5.59 -8.24
C SER A 79 34.54 5.91 -7.03
N ASP A 80 33.96 6.58 -6.04
CA ASP A 80 34.61 6.84 -4.75
C ASP A 80 33.94 6.09 -3.58
N VAL A 81 32.79 5.43 -3.82
CA VAL A 81 31.99 4.73 -2.82
C VAL A 81 32.00 3.22 -3.02
N TRP A 82 31.65 2.74 -4.22
CA TRP A 82 31.67 1.32 -4.55
C TRP A 82 31.88 1.08 -6.05
N ASP A 83 32.84 0.21 -6.36
CA ASP A 83 33.00 -0.44 -7.66
C ASP A 83 32.91 -1.94 -7.43
N SER A 84 31.87 -2.59 -7.91
CA SER A 84 31.72 -4.05 -7.75
C SER A 84 32.80 -4.85 -8.50
N GLY A 85 33.55 -4.22 -9.42
CA GLY A 85 34.27 -4.93 -10.46
C GLY A 85 33.29 -5.74 -11.35
N TRP A 86 33.83 -6.57 -12.24
CA TRP A 86 33.00 -7.50 -13.02
C TRP A 86 32.59 -8.70 -12.16
N VAL A 87 31.31 -8.82 -11.86
CA VAL A 87 30.70 -9.96 -11.18
C VAL A 87 30.10 -10.88 -12.24
N LYS A 88 30.58 -12.13 -12.31
CA LYS A 88 30.03 -13.16 -13.21
C LYS A 88 28.72 -13.69 -12.65
N SER A 89 27.61 -13.17 -13.10
CA SER A 89 26.25 -13.50 -12.66
C SER A 89 25.22 -13.01 -13.65
N ASP A 90 24.12 -13.71 -13.75
CA ASP A 90 22.88 -13.30 -14.43
C ASP A 90 21.89 -12.57 -13.50
N GLU A 91 22.26 -12.40 -12.23
CA GLU A 91 21.49 -11.65 -11.24
C GLU A 91 21.29 -10.19 -11.68
N MET A 92 20.07 -9.72 -11.66
CA MET A 92 19.69 -8.33 -11.98
C MET A 92 18.73 -7.74 -10.95
N GLN A 93 18.36 -8.52 -9.93
CA GLN A 93 17.45 -8.09 -8.87
C GLN A 93 18.10 -8.31 -7.52
N HIS A 94 17.83 -7.38 -6.61
CA HIS A 94 18.29 -7.47 -5.21
C HIS A 94 19.81 -7.60 -5.04
N VAL A 95 20.59 -7.04 -5.96
CA VAL A 95 22.07 -6.97 -5.82
C VAL A 95 22.38 -6.08 -4.63
N VAL A 96 22.86 -6.71 -3.54
CA VAL A 96 23.10 -6.01 -2.28
C VAL A 96 24.32 -5.09 -2.42
N TYR A 97 24.13 -3.83 -2.04
CA TYR A 97 25.24 -2.88 -1.92
C TYR A 97 26.30 -3.40 -0.94
N ASN A 98 27.56 -3.46 -1.39
CA ASN A 98 28.69 -3.96 -0.61
C ASN A 98 29.93 -3.04 -0.74
N GLY A 99 29.67 -1.73 -0.66
CA GLY A 99 30.70 -0.69 -0.70
C GLY A 99 31.12 -0.19 0.68
N LYS A 100 31.61 1.05 0.73
CA LYS A 100 31.88 1.75 1.99
C LYS A 100 30.60 1.91 2.80
N PRO A 101 30.65 1.87 4.16
CA PRO A 101 29.48 2.15 4.99
C PRO A 101 28.77 3.45 4.57
N LEU A 102 27.47 3.37 4.39
CA LEU A 102 26.64 4.54 4.08
C LEU A 102 26.46 5.40 5.34
N VAL A 103 26.24 6.70 5.14
CA VAL A 103 26.08 7.70 6.20
C VAL A 103 24.70 8.32 6.09
N SER A 104 24.07 8.66 7.23
CA SER A 104 22.79 9.35 7.28
C SER A 104 22.81 10.67 6.49
N ASP A 105 21.67 11.03 5.90
CA ASP A 105 21.46 12.29 5.16
C ASP A 105 22.50 12.53 4.05
N LYS A 106 22.79 11.51 3.24
CA LYS A 106 23.67 11.64 2.07
C LYS A 106 23.00 11.12 0.81
N SER A 107 23.34 11.75 -0.32
CA SER A 107 22.93 11.29 -1.64
C SER A 107 24.00 10.43 -2.27
N TYR A 108 23.58 9.38 -2.93
CA TYR A 108 24.43 8.43 -3.65
C TYR A 108 23.89 8.25 -5.06
N TYR A 109 24.81 8.19 -6.01
CA TYR A 109 24.51 8.03 -7.43
C TYR A 109 25.07 6.71 -7.91
N TRP A 110 24.41 6.06 -8.86
CA TRP A 110 24.85 4.78 -9.36
C TRP A 110 24.46 4.53 -10.80
N LYS A 111 25.23 3.64 -11.42
CA LYS A 111 24.96 3.12 -12.75
C LYS A 111 25.48 1.70 -12.88
N VAL A 112 24.99 0.98 -13.88
CA VAL A 112 25.37 -0.41 -14.14
C VAL A 112 25.65 -0.61 -15.62
N CYS A 113 26.61 -1.48 -15.95
CA CYS A 113 26.79 -2.06 -17.26
C CYS A 113 26.84 -3.57 -17.17
N VAL A 114 26.48 -4.26 -18.24
CA VAL A 114 26.34 -5.71 -18.28
C VAL A 114 27.12 -6.33 -19.43
N LYS A 115 27.41 -7.62 -19.35
CA LYS A 115 27.87 -8.42 -20.48
C LYS A 115 26.78 -9.34 -20.97
N ASP A 116 26.61 -9.41 -22.28
CA ASP A 116 25.68 -10.31 -22.92
C ASP A 116 26.20 -11.76 -22.99
N GLU A 117 25.43 -12.66 -23.61
CA GLU A 117 25.76 -14.08 -23.76
C GLU A 117 27.02 -14.34 -24.61
N LEU A 118 27.46 -13.34 -25.37
CA LEU A 118 28.70 -13.38 -26.17
C LEU A 118 29.88 -12.72 -25.42
N GLY A 119 29.67 -12.27 -24.17
CA GLY A 119 30.67 -11.57 -23.38
C GLY A 119 30.91 -10.11 -23.77
N LYS A 120 30.06 -9.51 -24.66
CA LYS A 120 30.17 -8.11 -25.07
C LYS A 120 29.60 -7.21 -23.99
N THR A 121 30.31 -6.13 -23.70
CA THR A 121 29.92 -5.14 -22.70
C THR A 121 28.91 -4.16 -23.28
N SER A 122 27.81 -3.89 -22.54
CA SER A 122 26.82 -2.86 -22.87
C SER A 122 27.39 -1.44 -22.66
N SER A 123 26.67 -0.43 -23.15
CA SER A 123 26.82 0.91 -22.60
C SER A 123 26.42 0.92 -21.12
N TRP A 124 26.93 1.91 -20.38
CA TRP A 124 26.39 2.19 -19.04
C TRP A 124 24.91 2.56 -19.12
N SER A 125 24.16 2.22 -18.09
CA SER A 125 22.81 2.75 -17.88
C SER A 125 22.83 4.27 -17.71
N ILE A 126 21.66 4.90 -17.71
CA ILE A 126 21.51 6.23 -17.13
C ILE A 126 21.96 6.23 -15.68
N VAL A 127 22.36 7.39 -15.15
CA VAL A 127 22.66 7.55 -13.72
C VAL A 127 21.34 7.60 -12.95
N ALA A 128 21.22 6.73 -11.95
CA ALA A 128 20.16 6.73 -10.95
C ALA A 128 20.75 7.21 -9.60
N HIS A 129 19.88 7.51 -8.63
CA HIS A 129 20.34 7.92 -7.29
C HIS A 129 19.43 7.35 -6.20
N TRP A 130 19.91 7.46 -4.98
CA TRP A 130 19.12 7.40 -3.75
C TRP A 130 19.72 8.33 -2.72
N SER A 131 18.93 8.76 -1.74
CA SER A 131 19.46 9.36 -0.53
C SER A 131 19.17 8.49 0.68
N THR A 132 20.03 8.60 1.69
CA THR A 132 19.85 7.91 2.96
C THR A 132 19.02 8.76 3.92
N GLY A 133 18.21 8.06 4.71
CA GLY A 133 17.49 8.62 5.86
C GLY A 133 18.40 8.74 7.09
N ILE A 134 17.82 8.58 8.26
CA ILE A 134 18.49 8.67 9.54
C ILE A 134 18.71 7.25 10.09
N PHE A 135 19.92 6.75 10.04
CA PHE A 135 20.25 5.40 10.50
C PHE A 135 20.32 5.28 12.03
N ASN A 136 20.74 6.34 12.72
CA ASN A 136 20.86 6.35 14.16
C ASN A 136 19.82 7.30 14.77
N HIS A 137 18.89 6.77 15.56
CA HIS A 137 17.88 7.56 16.23
C HIS A 137 18.44 8.71 17.11
N ALA A 138 19.67 8.60 17.62
CA ALA A 138 20.33 9.68 18.34
C ALA A 138 20.63 10.93 17.48
N GLU A 139 20.63 10.80 16.16
CA GLU A 139 20.79 11.92 15.23
C GLU A 139 19.47 12.71 15.07
N TRP A 140 18.35 12.15 15.49
CA TRP A 140 17.05 12.82 15.49
C TRP A 140 16.93 13.68 16.76
N SER A 141 17.09 14.98 16.60
CA SER A 141 17.10 15.94 17.71
C SER A 141 15.88 16.86 17.75
N ALA A 142 14.95 16.70 16.81
CA ALA A 142 13.70 17.44 16.75
C ALA A 142 12.71 16.93 17.80
N ALA A 143 11.93 17.85 18.35
CA ALA A 143 10.84 17.52 19.26
C ALA A 143 9.53 17.27 18.48
N TRP A 144 8.65 16.43 19.03
CA TRP A 144 7.27 16.37 18.59
C TRP A 144 6.53 17.62 19.04
N ILE A 145 5.83 18.28 18.12
CA ILE A 145 5.08 19.52 18.41
C ILE A 145 3.66 19.45 17.84
N GLY A 146 2.75 20.17 18.49
CA GLY A 146 1.35 20.33 18.07
C GLY A 146 0.75 21.62 18.63
N THR A 147 -0.58 21.76 18.54
CA THR A 147 -1.26 23.01 18.95
C THR A 147 -1.44 23.17 20.45
N GLY A 148 -1.50 22.07 21.20
CA GLY A 148 -1.92 22.07 22.60
C GLY A 148 -3.44 22.12 22.80
N ASP A 149 -4.19 22.57 21.82
CA ASP A 149 -5.66 22.49 21.82
C ASP A 149 -6.07 21.12 21.32
N VAL A 150 -6.95 20.43 22.04
CA VAL A 150 -7.44 19.09 21.70
C VAL A 150 -8.97 19.18 21.62
N ASP A 151 -9.50 18.95 20.44
CA ASP A 151 -10.95 18.82 20.22
C ASP A 151 -11.43 17.42 20.72
N ASP A 152 -12.68 17.29 21.10
CA ASP A 152 -13.26 16.01 21.51
C ASP A 152 -13.73 15.20 20.29
N PRO A 153 -13.02 14.11 19.90
CA PRO A 153 -13.39 13.31 18.73
C PRO A 153 -14.52 12.31 19.02
N THR A 154 -15.07 12.26 20.23
CA THR A 154 -16.08 11.26 20.61
C THR A 154 -17.50 11.67 20.21
N GLN A 155 -17.72 12.97 20.02
CA GLN A 155 -19.03 13.51 19.69
C GLN A 155 -19.38 13.29 18.20
N ILE A 156 -20.62 12.94 17.92
CA ILE A 156 -21.17 13.02 16.57
C ILE A 156 -21.23 14.49 16.16
N ASP A 157 -20.97 14.81 14.90
CA ASP A 157 -20.91 16.16 14.34
C ASP A 157 -19.76 17.01 14.91
N CYS A 158 -18.74 16.40 15.52
CA CYS A 158 -17.55 17.12 15.95
C CYS A 158 -16.76 17.68 14.76
N THR A 159 -15.91 18.65 15.04
CA THR A 159 -14.88 19.12 14.07
C THR A 159 -13.52 19.15 14.77
N ILE A 160 -12.53 18.54 14.12
CA ILE A 160 -11.17 18.47 14.64
C ILE A 160 -10.25 19.36 13.80
N ALA A 161 -9.46 20.18 14.44
CA ALA A 161 -8.60 21.12 13.77
C ALA A 161 -7.49 20.43 12.95
N ASP A 162 -7.27 20.96 11.74
CA ASP A 162 -6.12 20.65 10.87
C ASP A 162 -5.16 21.84 10.92
N PRO A 163 -4.25 21.95 11.90
CA PRO A 163 -3.54 23.16 12.21
C PRO A 163 -2.37 23.45 11.27
N TRP A 164 -2.04 24.74 11.15
CA TRP A 164 -0.77 25.21 10.60
C TRP A 164 0.29 25.33 11.69
N LEU A 165 1.52 24.92 11.36
CA LEU A 165 2.72 25.17 12.15
C LEU A 165 3.76 25.81 11.26
N ARG A 166 4.55 26.77 11.81
CA ARG A 166 5.57 27.48 11.03
C ARG A 166 6.75 27.95 11.86
N LYS A 167 7.88 28.13 11.18
CA LYS A 167 9.11 28.69 11.74
C LYS A 167 9.78 29.56 10.71
N THR A 168 10.06 30.82 11.09
CA THR A 168 10.90 31.75 10.32
C THR A 168 12.35 31.69 10.80
N PHE A 169 13.29 31.87 9.88
CA PHE A 169 14.73 31.88 10.14
C PHE A 169 15.46 32.62 9.03
N ASP A 170 16.69 33.07 9.31
CA ASP A 170 17.51 33.81 8.37
C ASP A 170 18.70 32.99 7.89
N LEU A 171 19.03 33.08 6.59
CA LEU A 171 20.20 32.50 5.97
C LEU A 171 21.12 33.58 5.41
N THR A 172 22.40 33.45 5.67
CA THR A 172 23.41 34.34 5.06
C THR A 172 23.67 34.02 3.60
N THR A 173 23.61 32.71 3.25
CA THR A 173 23.82 32.18 1.91
C THR A 173 22.76 31.10 1.60
N LYS A 174 22.49 30.87 0.31
CA LYS A 174 21.67 29.75 -0.12
C LYS A 174 22.45 28.45 0.12
N PRO A 175 21.89 27.46 0.87
CA PRO A 175 22.56 26.17 1.02
C PRO A 175 22.57 25.40 -0.31
N GLN A 176 23.58 24.60 -0.52
CA GLN A 176 23.72 23.72 -1.69
C GLN A 176 22.93 22.43 -1.52
N LYS A 177 22.74 22.00 -0.27
CA LYS A 177 21.94 20.81 0.08
C LYS A 177 21.17 21.08 1.37
N ALA A 178 19.89 20.73 1.35
CA ALA A 178 19.01 20.72 2.53
C ALA A 178 17.92 19.63 2.34
N MET A 179 18.06 18.53 3.03
CA MET A 179 17.06 17.46 3.07
C MET A 179 16.27 17.58 4.37
N MET A 180 14.95 17.74 4.27
CA MET A 180 14.06 17.81 5.43
C MET A 180 13.35 16.49 5.63
N PHE A 181 13.50 15.91 6.81
CA PHE A 181 12.81 14.71 7.26
C PHE A 181 11.62 15.12 8.10
N VAL A 182 10.42 14.68 7.73
CA VAL A 182 9.17 15.04 8.41
C VAL A 182 8.40 13.77 8.77
N ALA A 183 8.15 13.55 10.05
CA ALA A 183 7.25 12.50 10.54
C ALA A 183 6.05 13.13 11.23
N SER A 184 4.83 12.64 10.94
CA SER A 184 3.61 13.09 11.61
C SER A 184 2.78 11.93 12.12
N ILE A 185 1.99 12.22 13.16
CA ILE A 185 0.82 11.44 13.56
C ILE A 185 -0.37 12.19 12.98
N GLY A 186 -1.14 11.54 12.11
CA GLY A 186 -2.00 12.20 11.13
C GLY A 186 -1.24 12.49 9.83
N TYR A 187 -1.85 13.25 8.93
CA TYR A 187 -1.24 13.63 7.66
C TYR A 187 -0.51 14.97 7.75
N HIS A 188 0.39 15.23 6.79
CA HIS A 188 1.05 16.53 6.67
C HIS A 188 1.25 16.95 5.21
N GLU A 189 1.34 18.25 5.01
CA GLU A 189 1.91 18.91 3.84
C GLU A 189 3.03 19.84 4.28
N LEU A 190 4.18 19.78 3.57
CA LEU A 190 5.34 20.65 3.82
C LEU A 190 5.35 21.82 2.85
N TYR A 191 5.63 23.01 3.35
CA TYR A 191 5.78 24.25 2.57
C TYR A 191 7.09 24.96 2.92
N VAL A 192 7.74 25.53 1.91
CA VAL A 192 8.90 26.40 2.06
C VAL A 192 8.69 27.67 1.25
N ASN A 193 8.75 28.83 1.89
CA ASN A 193 8.59 30.12 1.26
C ASN A 193 7.35 30.26 0.35
N GLY A 194 6.22 29.69 0.78
CA GLY A 194 4.94 29.74 0.06
C GLY A 194 4.68 28.55 -0.89
N LYS A 195 5.69 27.75 -1.20
CA LYS A 195 5.56 26.64 -2.14
C LYS A 195 5.40 25.32 -1.40
N LYS A 196 4.39 24.52 -1.78
CA LYS A 196 4.26 23.13 -1.35
C LYS A 196 5.44 22.30 -1.90
N ILE A 197 6.04 21.48 -1.05
CA ILE A 197 7.12 20.57 -1.43
C ILE A 197 6.55 19.17 -1.68
N GLY A 198 6.88 18.63 -2.84
CA GLY A 198 6.35 17.34 -3.29
C GLY A 198 4.93 17.43 -3.85
N GLU A 199 4.54 16.34 -4.54
CA GLU A 199 3.20 16.17 -5.14
C GLU A 199 2.33 15.19 -4.35
N ASP A 200 2.86 14.71 -3.22
CA ASP A 200 2.23 13.72 -2.38
C ASP A 200 0.94 14.27 -1.76
N VAL A 201 -0.03 13.39 -1.63
CA VAL A 201 -1.28 13.65 -0.92
C VAL A 201 -1.46 12.60 0.18
N LEU A 202 -2.15 12.96 1.27
CA LEU A 202 -2.38 12.04 2.40
C LEU A 202 -1.06 11.38 2.85
N SER A 203 -0.03 12.18 3.06
CA SER A 203 1.31 11.77 3.49
C SER A 203 1.47 11.97 5.01
N PRO A 204 2.19 11.07 5.71
CA PRO A 204 2.81 9.84 5.27
C PRO A 204 1.84 8.69 5.08
N CYS A 205 2.34 7.56 4.55
CA CYS A 205 1.60 6.29 4.53
C CYS A 205 1.24 5.85 5.95
N VAL A 206 0.08 5.21 6.09
CA VAL A 206 -0.48 4.82 7.40
C VAL A 206 0.38 3.76 8.07
N SER A 207 0.57 3.88 9.38
CA SER A 207 1.19 2.89 10.25
C SER A 207 0.44 2.83 11.59
N ASP A 208 0.71 1.84 12.42
CA ASP A 208 0.20 1.82 13.81
C ASP A 208 0.84 2.97 14.60
N ASN A 209 0.15 4.09 14.67
CA ASN A 209 0.62 5.31 15.35
C ASN A 209 0.72 5.17 16.88
N SER A 210 0.41 4.01 17.45
CA SER A 210 0.74 3.70 18.85
C SER A 210 2.17 3.18 19.00
N LYS A 211 2.85 2.82 17.89
CA LYS A 211 4.17 2.18 17.90
C LYS A 211 5.17 2.82 16.93
N ARG A 212 4.69 3.25 15.76
CA ARG A 212 5.55 3.71 14.67
C ARG A 212 5.01 4.98 14.02
N ALA A 213 5.92 5.90 13.72
CA ALA A 213 5.68 6.99 12.79
C ALA A 213 6.67 6.90 11.63
N ARG A 214 6.18 7.12 10.41
CA ARG A 214 7.02 7.12 9.21
C ARG A 214 7.43 8.54 8.87
N TYR A 215 8.72 8.74 8.62
CA TYR A 215 9.19 10.02 8.08
C TYR A 215 9.31 9.97 6.56
N VAL A 216 9.03 11.10 5.94
CA VAL A 216 9.24 11.36 4.52
C VAL A 216 10.38 12.35 4.38
N ALA A 217 11.26 12.13 3.41
CA ALA A 217 12.38 13.01 3.11
C ALA A 217 12.04 13.93 1.94
N TYR A 218 12.27 15.22 2.10
CA TYR A 218 11.99 16.26 1.11
C TYR A 218 13.25 17.09 0.83
N ASP A 219 13.68 17.15 -0.43
CA ASP A 219 14.71 18.11 -0.82
C ASP A 219 14.11 19.53 -0.88
N ILE A 220 14.55 20.38 0.03
CA ILE A 220 14.11 21.78 0.12
C ILE A 220 15.16 22.79 -0.38
N SER A 221 16.29 22.30 -0.91
CA SER A 221 17.44 23.13 -1.30
C SER A 221 17.07 24.21 -2.33
N ALA A 222 16.22 23.86 -3.29
CA ALA A 222 15.82 24.77 -4.36
C ALA A 222 15.03 25.99 -3.86
N GLU A 223 14.22 25.80 -2.81
CA GLU A 223 13.26 26.78 -2.32
C GLU A 223 13.86 27.73 -1.25
N LEU A 224 15.05 27.41 -0.72
CA LEU A 224 15.75 28.27 0.23
C LEU A 224 16.52 29.41 -0.47
N LYS A 225 16.61 30.57 0.18
CA LYS A 225 17.24 31.77 -0.34
C LYS A 225 18.01 32.55 0.76
N PRO A 226 19.00 33.39 0.40
CA PRO A 226 19.59 34.31 1.36
C PRO A 226 18.53 35.25 1.96
N GLY A 227 18.70 35.62 3.22
CA GLY A 227 17.74 36.44 3.98
C GLY A 227 16.67 35.56 4.65
N LYS A 228 15.51 36.16 4.88
CA LYS A 228 14.42 35.58 5.65
C LYS A 228 13.71 34.46 4.89
N ASN A 229 13.59 33.28 5.52
CA ASN A 229 12.90 32.10 5.05
C ASN A 229 11.82 31.66 6.03
N VAL A 230 10.89 30.85 5.57
CA VAL A 230 9.91 30.13 6.39
C VAL A 230 9.78 28.69 5.95
N VAL A 231 9.77 27.80 6.93
CA VAL A 231 9.27 26.42 6.78
C VAL A 231 7.93 26.36 7.47
N ALA A 232 6.93 25.83 6.80
CA ALA A 232 5.59 25.66 7.34
C ALA A 232 5.07 24.23 7.08
N ILE A 233 4.32 23.70 8.03
CA ILE A 233 3.72 22.38 7.97
C ILE A 233 2.23 22.52 8.24
N TRP A 234 1.42 21.94 7.35
CA TRP A 234 -0.01 21.84 7.54
C TRP A 234 -0.35 20.41 7.96
N LEU A 235 -0.98 20.21 9.10
CA LEU A 235 -1.33 18.91 9.63
C LEU A 235 -2.79 18.59 9.37
N GLY A 236 -3.08 17.31 9.12
CA GLY A 236 -4.42 16.74 9.01
C GLY A 236 -4.70 15.75 10.14
N ALA A 237 -5.83 15.89 10.80
CA ALA A 237 -6.20 15.10 11.98
C ALA A 237 -6.31 13.60 11.68
N SER A 238 -7.26 13.19 10.85
CA SER A 238 -7.47 11.81 10.38
C SER A 238 -7.04 10.70 11.37
N TRP A 239 -6.05 9.89 11.03
CA TRP A 239 -5.55 8.77 11.85
C TRP A 239 -4.99 9.17 13.22
N SER A 240 -4.69 10.46 13.48
CA SER A 240 -4.23 10.91 14.79
C SER A 240 -5.28 10.76 15.89
N ILE A 241 -6.56 10.77 15.52
CA ILE A 241 -7.68 10.62 16.45
C ILE A 241 -8.31 9.22 16.42
N TYR A 242 -7.72 8.27 15.68
CA TYR A 242 -8.21 6.88 15.67
C TYR A 242 -7.97 6.24 17.03
N ALA A 243 -9.07 5.83 17.70
CA ALA A 243 -9.04 5.43 19.11
C ALA A 243 -8.03 4.31 19.43
N SER A 244 -7.86 3.34 18.49
CA SER A 244 -6.91 2.23 18.68
C SER A 244 -5.44 2.64 18.67
N TYR A 245 -5.14 3.83 18.16
CA TYR A 245 -3.79 4.38 18.16
C TYR A 245 -3.50 5.28 19.37
N HIS A 246 -4.47 5.46 20.26
CA HIS A 246 -4.28 6.27 21.46
C HIS A 246 -3.25 5.67 22.40
N THR A 247 -2.40 6.54 22.96
CA THR A 247 -1.47 6.24 24.05
C THR A 247 -1.43 7.44 25.00
N ASP A 248 -1.15 7.22 26.28
CA ASP A 248 -1.17 8.29 27.28
C ASP A 248 -0.09 9.37 27.10
N ASP A 249 0.91 9.09 26.26
CA ASP A 249 2.06 9.99 26.02
C ASP A 249 1.90 10.90 24.80
N LYS A 250 0.73 10.89 24.13
CA LYS A 250 0.40 11.76 23.01
C LYS A 250 -1.06 12.22 23.02
N PRO A 251 -1.38 13.38 22.44
CA PRO A 251 -2.76 13.86 22.35
C PRO A 251 -3.55 13.05 21.28
N LEU A 252 -4.87 13.08 21.37
CA LEU A 252 -5.78 12.73 20.26
C LEU A 252 -5.91 13.95 19.32
N ALA A 253 -4.79 14.34 18.72
CA ALA A 253 -4.68 15.47 17.79
C ALA A 253 -3.43 15.26 16.91
N PRO A 254 -3.36 15.88 15.74
CA PRO A 254 -2.18 15.75 14.87
C PRO A 254 -0.96 16.43 15.50
N ILE A 255 0.16 15.73 15.45
CA ILE A 255 1.48 16.22 15.88
C ILE A 255 2.55 15.88 14.85
N VAL A 256 3.65 16.63 14.86
CA VAL A 256 4.74 16.48 13.89
C VAL A 256 6.10 16.61 14.55
N THR A 257 7.08 15.89 14.04
CA THR A 257 8.50 16.11 14.30
C THR A 257 9.23 16.24 12.97
N ALA A 258 10.08 17.24 12.83
CA ALA A 258 10.81 17.49 11.58
C ALA A 258 12.17 18.09 11.83
N GLN A 259 13.16 17.70 11.00
CA GLN A 259 14.49 18.32 11.01
C GLN A 259 15.12 18.35 9.63
N ALA A 260 15.98 19.34 9.41
CA ALA A 260 16.82 19.47 8.22
C ALA A 260 18.20 20.00 8.58
N ASP A 261 19.24 19.36 8.05
CA ASP A 261 20.60 19.88 8.06
C ASP A 261 20.88 20.63 6.76
N LEU A 262 21.38 21.86 6.87
CA LEU A 262 21.67 22.75 5.74
C LEU A 262 23.19 22.77 5.51
N TYR A 263 23.62 22.42 4.32
CA TYR A 263 25.04 22.36 3.93
C TYR A 263 25.35 23.44 2.90
N ASN A 264 26.44 24.19 3.12
CA ASN A 264 26.87 25.23 2.18
C ASN A 264 27.54 24.68 0.93
N ALA A 265 28.17 23.51 1.04
CA ALA A 265 28.72 22.80 -0.10
C ALA A 265 28.33 21.30 -0.09
N ILE A 266 28.24 20.71 -1.29
CA ILE A 266 28.06 19.25 -1.43
C ILE A 266 29.32 18.55 -0.90
N GLY A 267 29.14 17.64 0.06
CA GLY A 267 30.25 16.92 0.69
C GLY A 267 30.72 17.50 2.03
N ASP A 268 30.16 18.64 2.48
CA ASP A 268 30.42 19.14 3.82
C ASP A 268 30.10 18.07 4.88
N LYS A 269 31.00 17.93 5.87
CA LYS A 269 30.86 16.97 6.96
C LYS A 269 29.97 17.51 8.10
N GLN A 270 29.85 18.82 8.21
CA GLN A 270 29.06 19.50 9.25
C GLN A 270 28.05 20.43 8.59
N ALA A 271 26.83 20.41 9.08
CA ALA A 271 25.80 21.34 8.66
C ALA A 271 26.16 22.77 9.14
N ALA A 272 25.95 23.75 8.27
CA ALA A 272 26.07 25.15 8.61
C ALA A 272 24.94 25.60 9.55
N MET A 273 23.76 25.01 9.43
CA MET A 273 22.58 25.23 10.25
C MET A 273 21.74 23.97 10.33
N ARG A 274 21.08 23.76 11.47
CA ARG A 274 20.00 22.76 11.61
C ARG A 274 18.69 23.47 11.90
N ILE A 275 17.68 23.20 11.09
CA ILE A 275 16.29 23.55 11.34
C ILE A 275 15.62 22.35 11.97
N LYS A 276 14.89 22.53 13.07
CA LYS A 276 14.15 21.45 13.72
C LYS A 276 12.90 21.95 14.43
N THR A 277 11.95 21.07 14.63
CA THR A 277 10.77 21.35 15.43
C THR A 277 11.12 21.43 16.91
N ASP A 278 10.62 22.48 17.58
CA ASP A 278 10.76 22.76 19.00
C ASP A 278 9.67 23.74 19.46
N ALA A 279 9.67 24.10 20.74
CA ALA A 279 8.71 25.05 21.33
C ALA A 279 8.74 26.48 20.74
N THR A 280 9.71 26.80 19.89
CA THR A 280 9.80 28.12 19.25
C THR A 280 8.99 28.23 17.97
N TRP A 281 8.42 27.10 17.49
CA TRP A 281 7.50 27.13 16.37
C TRP A 281 6.18 27.78 16.75
N LYS A 282 5.53 28.38 15.77
CA LYS A 282 4.21 28.99 15.91
C LYS A 282 3.14 28.10 15.33
N THR A 283 1.94 28.11 15.91
CA THR A 283 0.79 27.37 15.46
C THR A 283 -0.46 28.24 15.38
N HIS A 284 -1.35 27.94 14.44
CA HIS A 284 -2.63 28.60 14.24
C HIS A 284 -3.65 27.62 13.63
N PRO A 285 -4.93 27.66 14.00
CA PRO A 285 -5.97 26.92 13.29
C PRO A 285 -6.00 27.27 11.79
N SER A 286 -6.15 26.30 10.93
CA SER A 286 -6.36 26.53 9.50
C SER A 286 -7.85 26.65 9.16
N PRO A 287 -8.22 27.05 7.92
CA PRO A 287 -9.60 27.05 7.46
C PRO A 287 -10.17 25.64 7.32
N ASN A 288 -9.32 24.61 7.22
CA ASN A 288 -9.73 23.22 7.08
C ASN A 288 -9.86 22.52 8.44
N LYS A 289 -10.85 21.66 8.56
CA LYS A 289 -11.08 20.80 9.72
C LYS A 289 -11.55 19.44 9.24
N LEU A 290 -11.17 18.39 9.94
CA LEU A 290 -11.89 17.13 9.84
C LEU A 290 -13.33 17.36 10.36
N LEU A 291 -14.32 16.98 9.58
CA LEU A 291 -15.74 17.00 9.93
C LEU A 291 -16.14 15.60 10.34
N GLU A 292 -16.81 15.47 11.48
CA GLU A 292 -17.20 14.19 12.08
C GLU A 292 -16.03 13.42 12.73
N GLN A 293 -16.24 12.13 12.95
CA GLN A 293 -15.30 11.25 13.63
C GLN A 293 -14.34 10.56 12.64
N TRP A 294 -13.41 9.79 13.17
CA TRP A 294 -12.54 8.89 12.40
C TRP A 294 -12.59 7.51 13.04
N LYS A 295 -13.65 6.76 12.71
CA LYS A 295 -13.89 5.42 13.26
C LYS A 295 -14.76 4.58 12.31
N PHE A 296 -14.91 3.30 12.64
CA PHE A 296 -15.85 2.40 11.96
C PHE A 296 -17.24 3.02 11.74
N LEU A 297 -17.75 2.98 10.52
CA LEU A 297 -19.01 3.58 10.04
C LEU A 297 -19.05 5.12 10.03
N ASN A 298 -17.99 5.80 10.39
CA ASN A 298 -17.92 7.26 10.37
C ASN A 298 -16.49 7.73 10.15
N MET A 299 -16.05 7.77 8.88
CA MET A 299 -14.75 8.31 8.46
C MET A 299 -14.83 9.79 8.09
N GLY A 300 -15.98 10.41 8.37
CA GLY A 300 -16.20 11.84 8.24
C GLY A 300 -15.96 12.42 6.84
N GLY A 301 -15.60 13.68 6.83
CA GLY A 301 -15.26 14.47 5.66
C GLY A 301 -14.41 15.66 6.06
N GLU A 302 -14.56 16.78 5.33
CA GLU A 302 -13.81 18.00 5.58
C GLU A 302 -14.74 19.21 5.61
N LEU A 303 -14.53 20.10 6.55
CA LEU A 303 -15.14 21.41 6.61
C LEU A 303 -14.11 22.46 6.25
N TRP A 304 -14.33 23.17 5.14
CA TRP A 304 -13.54 24.35 4.79
C TRP A 304 -14.33 25.63 5.13
N ASP A 305 -13.76 26.49 5.94
CA ASP A 305 -14.29 27.82 6.25
C ASP A 305 -13.44 28.91 5.60
N ALA A 306 -13.82 29.36 4.41
CA ALA A 306 -13.06 30.37 3.66
C ALA A 306 -13.02 31.73 4.36
N SER A 307 -13.88 32.00 5.36
CA SER A 307 -13.78 33.22 6.18
C SER A 307 -12.57 33.23 7.12
N LYS A 308 -11.91 32.06 7.31
CA LYS A 308 -10.73 31.87 8.17
C LYS A 308 -9.42 31.78 7.38
N GLU A 309 -9.48 31.99 6.08
CA GLU A 309 -8.27 31.95 5.25
C GLU A 309 -7.30 33.07 5.62
N ILE A 310 -6.01 32.72 5.73
CA ILE A 310 -4.89 33.63 5.83
C ILE A 310 -4.02 33.40 4.60
N PRO A 311 -4.13 34.21 3.53
CA PRO A 311 -3.50 33.91 2.24
C PRO A 311 -1.99 33.68 2.32
N ASP A 312 -1.30 34.44 3.19
CA ASP A 312 0.17 34.45 3.31
C ASP A 312 0.68 33.60 4.50
N TRP A 313 -0.12 32.67 5.03
CA TRP A 313 0.21 31.91 6.23
C TRP A 313 1.57 31.20 6.17
N ASN A 314 2.01 30.80 4.97
CA ASN A 314 3.26 30.09 4.69
C ASN A 314 4.35 30.98 4.05
N LEU A 315 4.19 32.30 4.09
CA LEU A 315 5.18 33.26 3.66
C LEU A 315 5.90 33.92 4.85
N ALA A 316 7.15 34.34 4.65
CA ALA A 316 7.94 34.99 5.69
C ALA A 316 7.38 36.36 6.09
N SER A 317 6.48 36.96 5.30
CA SER A 317 5.77 38.21 5.55
C SER A 317 4.53 38.11 6.42
N CYS A 318 4.06 36.87 6.71
CA CYS A 318 2.85 36.64 7.51
C CYS A 318 2.97 37.32 8.90
N ASP A 319 1.91 38.00 9.32
CA ASP A 319 1.77 38.50 10.69
C ASP A 319 1.49 37.34 11.64
N GLU A 320 2.43 37.07 12.53
CA GLU A 320 2.35 36.00 13.55
C GLU A 320 1.87 36.51 14.92
N SER A 321 1.38 37.73 15.02
CA SER A 321 1.03 38.34 16.30
C SER A 321 -0.05 37.59 17.08
N THR A 322 -0.96 36.94 16.36
CA THR A 322 -2.06 36.13 16.93
C THR A 322 -1.74 34.62 17.05
N TRP A 323 -0.58 34.20 16.55
CA TRP A 323 -0.20 32.79 16.56
C TRP A 323 0.31 32.35 17.94
N LYS A 324 -0.13 31.18 18.39
CA LYS A 324 0.33 30.57 19.64
C LYS A 324 1.70 29.91 19.47
N GLN A 325 2.40 29.67 20.57
CA GLN A 325 3.58 28.80 20.60
C GLN A 325 3.13 27.34 20.48
N ALA A 326 3.91 26.55 19.74
CA ALA A 326 3.70 25.12 19.67
C ALA A 326 3.98 24.43 21.03
N VAL A 327 3.21 23.39 21.33
CA VAL A 327 3.38 22.57 22.52
C VAL A 327 4.23 21.35 22.17
N VAL A 328 5.19 21.01 23.05
CA VAL A 328 6.08 19.85 22.89
C VAL A 328 5.47 18.62 23.54
N TYR A 329 5.55 17.49 22.81
CA TYR A 329 5.12 16.16 23.23
C TYR A 329 6.28 15.17 23.19
N HIS A 330 6.17 14.05 23.88
CA HIS A 330 7.22 13.02 23.99
C HIS A 330 6.68 11.59 23.76
N PRO A 331 6.01 11.32 22.62
CA PRO A 331 5.52 9.99 22.36
C PRO A 331 6.68 9.00 22.16
N ARG A 332 6.51 7.78 22.68
CA ARG A 332 7.49 6.70 22.55
C ARG A 332 7.20 5.89 21.30
N LEU A 333 7.67 6.38 20.15
CA LEU A 333 7.43 5.80 18.85
C LEU A 333 8.76 5.42 18.18
N THR A 334 8.72 4.35 17.40
CA THR A 334 9.79 4.04 16.43
C THR A 334 9.63 4.98 15.23
N LEU A 335 10.69 5.75 14.91
CA LEU A 335 10.77 6.47 13.65
C LEU A 335 11.42 5.58 12.60
N SER A 336 10.82 5.49 11.41
CA SER A 336 11.39 4.78 10.26
C SER A 336 11.07 5.52 8.97
N ALA A 337 11.90 5.30 7.94
CA ALA A 337 11.63 5.87 6.63
C ALA A 337 10.33 5.32 6.02
N GLN A 338 9.67 6.12 5.20
CA GLN A 338 8.62 5.64 4.31
C GLN A 338 9.27 4.90 3.12
N MET A 339 9.40 3.58 3.24
CA MET A 339 10.01 2.72 2.22
C MET A 339 8.97 2.17 1.23
N VAL A 340 8.03 3.02 0.82
CA VAL A 340 6.96 2.73 -0.13
C VAL A 340 6.64 4.01 -0.89
N GLU A 341 6.13 3.85 -2.11
CA GLU A 341 5.69 4.98 -2.93
C GLU A 341 4.64 5.81 -2.18
N PRO A 342 4.64 7.16 -2.35
CA PRO A 342 3.63 8.03 -1.75
C PRO A 342 2.26 7.84 -2.39
N ASN A 343 1.21 8.37 -1.76
CA ASN A 343 -0.09 8.50 -2.40
C ASN A 343 -0.08 9.69 -3.37
N ARG A 344 -0.72 9.54 -4.52
CA ARG A 344 -0.90 10.58 -5.54
C ARG A 344 -2.29 10.54 -6.15
N LEU A 345 -2.60 11.62 -6.90
CA LEU A 345 -3.82 11.73 -7.67
C LEU A 345 -3.65 11.05 -9.04
N TYR A 346 -4.59 10.18 -9.37
CA TYR A 346 -4.65 9.44 -10.63
C TYR A 346 -6.04 9.55 -11.26
N HIS A 347 -6.16 9.28 -12.55
CA HIS A 347 -7.44 9.16 -13.26
C HIS A 347 -8.38 10.34 -13.00
N GLU A 348 -8.14 11.47 -13.68
CA GLU A 348 -9.09 12.59 -13.61
C GLU A 348 -10.46 12.16 -14.14
N ILE A 349 -11.51 12.36 -13.33
CA ILE A 349 -12.89 11.92 -13.57
C ILE A 349 -13.75 13.14 -13.76
N HIS A 350 -14.57 13.14 -14.80
CA HIS A 350 -15.51 14.20 -15.09
C HIS A 350 -16.95 13.71 -14.92
N PRO A 351 -17.85 14.53 -14.37
CA PRO A 351 -19.26 14.17 -14.24
C PRO A 351 -19.92 14.04 -15.60
N VAL A 352 -20.86 13.10 -15.69
CA VAL A 352 -21.64 12.83 -16.90
C VAL A 352 -23.03 13.47 -16.88
N GLY A 353 -23.50 13.91 -15.70
CA GLY A 353 -24.82 14.54 -15.57
C GLY A 353 -25.01 15.31 -14.26
N ILE A 354 -25.94 16.28 -14.28
CA ILE A 354 -26.46 16.98 -13.09
C ILE A 354 -27.95 17.06 -13.17
N GLU A 355 -28.62 16.58 -12.13
CA GLU A 355 -30.06 16.69 -11.92
C GLU A 355 -30.34 17.71 -10.80
N GLN A 356 -31.34 18.58 -11.01
CA GLN A 356 -31.92 19.39 -9.93
C GLN A 356 -33.12 18.63 -9.35
N ARG A 357 -33.10 18.39 -8.05
CA ARG A 357 -34.15 17.69 -7.34
C ARG A 357 -35.24 18.64 -6.83
N ALA A 358 -36.40 18.07 -6.50
CA ALA A 358 -37.57 18.83 -6.01
C ALA A 358 -37.33 19.57 -4.68
N ASP A 359 -36.41 19.09 -3.86
CA ASP A 359 -35.96 19.69 -2.60
C ASP A 359 -34.92 20.84 -2.78
N GLY A 360 -34.59 21.17 -4.04
CA GLY A 360 -33.64 22.23 -4.39
C GLY A 360 -32.18 21.77 -4.36
N THR A 361 -31.88 20.51 -4.07
CA THR A 361 -30.51 19.96 -4.13
C THR A 361 -30.10 19.63 -5.57
N TYR A 362 -28.79 19.53 -5.81
CA TYR A 362 -28.22 19.12 -7.08
C TYR A 362 -27.56 17.77 -6.92
N ARG A 363 -27.97 16.79 -7.74
CA ARG A 363 -27.38 15.47 -7.82
C ARG A 363 -26.47 15.36 -9.05
N ILE A 364 -25.21 15.03 -8.81
CA ILE A 364 -24.18 14.88 -9.84
C ILE A 364 -23.86 13.41 -10.01
N ASP A 365 -23.89 12.91 -11.25
CA ASP A 365 -23.39 11.58 -11.62
C ASP A 365 -21.96 11.70 -12.15
N MET A 366 -21.00 11.11 -11.46
CA MET A 366 -19.61 11.06 -11.88
C MET A 366 -19.32 9.94 -12.92
N GLY A 367 -20.37 9.18 -13.33
CA GLY A 367 -20.27 8.12 -14.33
C GLY A 367 -19.64 6.82 -13.84
N ILE A 368 -18.85 6.86 -12.77
CA ILE A 368 -18.17 5.70 -12.19
C ILE A 368 -18.02 5.87 -10.69
N ASN A 369 -18.09 4.76 -9.95
CA ASN A 369 -17.72 4.75 -8.54
C ASN A 369 -16.21 4.83 -8.40
N PHE A 370 -15.71 5.75 -7.55
CA PHE A 370 -14.29 5.94 -7.29
C PHE A 370 -14.03 6.33 -5.84
N SER A 371 -12.80 6.12 -5.41
CA SER A 371 -12.29 6.52 -4.10
C SER A 371 -11.19 7.55 -4.26
N GLY A 372 -11.38 8.74 -3.68
CA GLY A 372 -10.38 9.79 -3.85
C GLY A 372 -10.86 11.21 -3.55
N TRP A 373 -10.33 12.14 -4.29
CA TRP A 373 -10.56 13.57 -4.11
C TRP A 373 -11.56 14.12 -5.11
N THR A 374 -12.30 15.13 -4.66
CA THR A 374 -13.24 15.89 -5.48
C THR A 374 -12.90 17.37 -5.40
N GLU A 375 -12.96 18.08 -6.53
CA GLU A 375 -12.83 19.52 -6.63
C GLU A 375 -14.11 20.09 -7.24
N ILE A 376 -14.68 21.12 -6.58
CA ILE A 376 -15.96 21.73 -7.00
C ILE A 376 -15.81 23.23 -6.84
N LYS A 377 -16.02 24.00 -7.92
CA LYS A 377 -16.18 25.45 -7.82
C LYS A 377 -17.56 25.78 -7.30
N LEU A 378 -17.60 26.63 -6.31
CA LEU A 378 -18.80 26.98 -5.56
C LEU A 378 -19.06 28.49 -5.66
N LYS A 379 -20.33 28.86 -5.77
CA LYS A 379 -20.77 30.25 -5.82
C LYS A 379 -22.06 30.45 -5.03
N GLY A 380 -22.12 31.52 -4.24
CA GLY A 380 -23.28 31.82 -3.42
C GLY A 380 -23.12 33.13 -2.65
N GLN A 381 -23.75 33.24 -1.50
CA GLN A 381 -23.65 34.44 -0.64
C GLN A 381 -22.44 34.29 0.32
N PRO A 382 -21.76 35.40 0.70
CA PRO A 382 -20.78 35.37 1.75
C PRO A 382 -21.31 34.73 3.04
N GLY A 383 -20.52 33.83 3.65
CA GLY A 383 -20.89 33.08 4.85
C GLY A 383 -21.87 31.92 4.61
N GLN A 384 -22.31 31.69 3.39
CA GLN A 384 -23.21 30.58 3.06
C GLN A 384 -22.51 29.25 3.22
N ARG A 385 -23.16 28.31 3.94
CA ARG A 385 -22.71 26.91 4.03
C ARG A 385 -23.28 26.09 2.89
N ILE A 386 -22.39 25.33 2.26
CA ILE A 386 -22.72 24.38 1.18
C ILE A 386 -22.29 23.01 1.69
N ASP A 387 -23.25 22.05 1.71
CA ASP A 387 -22.97 20.68 2.13
C ASP A 387 -22.86 19.78 0.89
N ILE A 388 -21.87 18.88 0.93
CA ILE A 388 -21.47 17.98 -0.18
C ILE A 388 -21.50 16.56 0.36
N LYS A 389 -22.44 15.74 -0.11
CA LYS A 389 -22.62 14.35 0.33
C LYS A 389 -22.22 13.40 -0.79
N PHE A 390 -21.61 12.26 -0.42
CA PHE A 390 -21.13 11.26 -1.36
C PHE A 390 -21.89 9.94 -1.18
N SER A 391 -22.26 9.31 -2.29
CA SER A 391 -22.97 8.04 -2.28
C SER A 391 -22.48 7.10 -3.38
N GLU A 392 -22.36 5.82 -3.03
CA GLU A 392 -22.09 4.73 -3.97
C GLU A 392 -23.36 4.25 -4.69
N ARG A 393 -24.54 4.60 -4.18
CA ARG A 393 -25.82 4.12 -4.66
C ARG A 393 -26.71 5.26 -5.18
N GLU A 394 -27.35 5.02 -6.31
CA GLU A 394 -28.17 6.02 -6.98
C GLU A 394 -29.31 6.56 -6.11
N LYS A 395 -29.95 5.69 -5.32
CA LYS A 395 -31.15 6.05 -4.51
C LYS A 395 -30.82 6.59 -3.12
N GLU A 396 -29.56 6.61 -2.74
CA GLU A 396 -29.10 7.11 -1.44
C GLU A 396 -28.39 8.45 -1.62
N ASP A 397 -28.61 9.40 -0.71
CA ASP A 397 -27.93 10.69 -0.74
C ASP A 397 -26.50 10.62 -0.16
N MET A 398 -26.28 9.71 0.76
CA MET A 398 -25.02 9.62 1.49
C MET A 398 -24.77 8.18 1.96
N THR A 399 -23.58 7.68 1.70
CA THR A 399 -23.11 6.38 2.21
C THR A 399 -22.31 6.59 3.48
N PHE A 400 -22.69 5.94 4.59
CA PHE A 400 -21.94 5.91 5.86
C PHE A 400 -21.39 7.26 6.34
N ARG A 401 -22.19 8.34 6.31
CA ARG A 401 -21.83 9.69 6.76
C ARG A 401 -20.64 10.34 6.01
N ILE A 402 -20.30 9.87 4.80
CA ILE A 402 -19.27 10.54 4.00
C ILE A 402 -19.85 11.84 3.44
N HIS A 403 -19.46 12.95 4.04
CA HIS A 403 -19.87 14.27 3.56
C HIS A 403 -18.83 15.32 3.94
N SER A 404 -18.81 16.39 3.16
CA SER A 404 -17.97 17.55 3.41
C SER A 404 -18.82 18.80 3.38
N ALA A 405 -18.27 19.91 3.85
CA ALA A 405 -18.94 21.20 3.81
C ALA A 405 -17.97 22.33 3.47
N TYR A 406 -18.48 23.37 2.85
CA TYR A 406 -17.74 24.60 2.52
C TYR A 406 -18.52 25.82 2.96
N ILE A 407 -17.86 26.72 3.70
CA ILE A 407 -18.42 28.03 4.06
C ILE A 407 -17.76 29.08 3.17
N LEU A 408 -18.57 29.76 2.35
CA LEU A 408 -18.09 30.77 1.42
C LEU A 408 -17.50 31.99 2.14
N GLY A 409 -16.35 32.45 1.64
CA GLY A 409 -15.71 33.69 2.11
C GLY A 409 -16.43 34.97 1.62
N ALA A 410 -15.80 36.11 1.85
CA ALA A 410 -16.34 37.42 1.52
C ALA A 410 -16.64 37.65 0.02
N SER A 411 -15.93 36.94 -0.87
CA SER A 411 -16.15 37.02 -2.32
C SER A 411 -17.48 36.35 -2.77
N GLY A 412 -18.04 35.45 -1.97
CA GLY A 412 -19.14 34.58 -2.38
C GLY A 412 -18.74 33.51 -3.41
N GLU A 413 -17.47 33.34 -3.68
CA GLU A 413 -16.91 32.31 -4.56
C GLU A 413 -15.84 31.50 -3.83
N GLY A 414 -15.67 30.23 -4.18
CA GLY A 414 -14.67 29.35 -3.60
C GLY A 414 -14.50 28.05 -4.37
N ILE A 415 -13.49 27.27 -3.97
CA ILE A 415 -13.21 25.96 -4.52
C ILE A 415 -13.12 24.99 -3.35
N PHE A 416 -14.08 24.07 -3.26
CA PHE A 416 -13.92 22.90 -2.41
C PHE A 416 -12.95 21.94 -3.09
N LYS A 417 -11.97 21.44 -2.35
CA LYS A 417 -11.08 20.36 -2.75
C LYS A 417 -10.64 19.60 -1.50
N ASN A 418 -10.77 18.27 -1.52
CA ASN A 418 -10.25 17.43 -0.44
C ASN A 418 -8.76 17.72 -0.18
N ARG A 419 -8.32 17.53 1.07
CA ARG A 419 -6.92 17.73 1.48
C ARG A 419 -6.40 16.64 2.38
N PHE A 420 -7.05 16.38 3.52
CA PHE A 420 -6.60 15.40 4.52
C PHE A 420 -7.63 14.27 4.76
N ASN A 421 -8.65 14.24 3.93
CA ASN A 421 -9.60 13.14 3.85
C ASN A 421 -9.83 12.77 2.38
N TYR A 422 -10.54 11.70 2.14
CA TYR A 422 -11.00 11.31 0.82
C TYR A 422 -12.43 10.78 0.90
N SER A 423 -13.13 10.82 -0.20
CA SER A 423 -14.50 10.33 -0.31
C SER A 423 -14.56 9.10 -1.22
N SER A 424 -15.68 8.40 -1.18
CA SER A 424 -16.00 7.31 -2.10
C SER A 424 -17.44 7.46 -2.57
N GLY A 425 -17.64 7.32 -3.86
CA GLY A 425 -18.95 7.36 -4.46
C GLY A 425 -18.93 7.61 -5.96
N ARG A 426 -20.05 7.30 -6.61
CA ARG A 426 -20.37 7.73 -7.97
C ARG A 426 -21.21 9.00 -7.94
N TRP A 427 -22.00 9.17 -6.90
CA TRP A 427 -23.00 10.21 -6.80
C TRP A 427 -22.61 11.27 -5.78
N ILE A 428 -22.70 12.55 -6.17
CA ILE A 428 -22.45 13.69 -5.29
C ILE A 428 -23.77 14.48 -5.18
N THR A 429 -24.25 14.69 -3.96
CA THR A 429 -25.42 15.55 -3.68
C THR A 429 -24.96 16.83 -3.02
N ILE A 430 -25.25 17.98 -3.65
CA ILE A 430 -24.88 19.30 -3.14
C ILE A 430 -26.16 20.03 -2.70
N SER A 431 -26.16 20.53 -1.47
CA SER A 431 -27.21 21.39 -0.91
C SER A 431 -26.64 22.77 -0.54
N GLY A 432 -27.53 23.78 -0.51
CA GLY A 432 -27.15 25.14 -0.20
C GLY A 432 -26.86 26.02 -1.42
N LEU A 433 -26.72 25.47 -2.63
CA LEU A 433 -26.54 26.28 -3.84
C LEU A 433 -27.89 26.81 -4.34
N LYS A 434 -27.91 28.05 -4.81
CA LYS A 434 -29.11 28.67 -5.45
C LYS A 434 -29.13 28.42 -6.95
N GLU A 435 -27.92 28.30 -7.55
CA GLU A 435 -27.77 28.11 -8.99
C GLU A 435 -27.19 26.70 -9.27
N LYS A 436 -27.61 26.14 -10.41
CA LYS A 436 -27.12 24.84 -10.87
C LYS A 436 -25.62 24.94 -11.15
N PRO A 437 -24.78 24.07 -10.56
CA PRO A 437 -23.35 24.02 -10.87
C PRO A 437 -23.12 23.61 -12.33
N VAL A 438 -21.99 24.03 -12.90
CA VAL A 438 -21.60 23.68 -14.26
C VAL A 438 -20.75 22.41 -14.21
N LEU A 439 -20.99 21.46 -15.13
CA LEU A 439 -20.26 20.19 -15.16
C LEU A 439 -18.72 20.38 -15.21
N THR A 440 -18.26 21.37 -15.99
CA THR A 440 -16.82 21.68 -16.11
C THR A 440 -16.15 22.22 -14.84
N ASP A 441 -16.94 22.60 -13.85
CA ASP A 441 -16.47 23.10 -12.57
C ASP A 441 -16.34 22.00 -11.50
N ILE A 442 -16.59 20.75 -11.91
CA ILE A 442 -16.54 19.57 -11.03
C ILE A 442 -15.56 18.56 -11.61
N LYS A 443 -14.68 18.07 -10.76
CA LYS A 443 -13.68 17.04 -11.09
C LYS A 443 -13.51 16.07 -9.94
N GLY A 444 -13.13 14.83 -10.28
CA GLY A 444 -12.72 13.82 -9.33
C GLY A 444 -11.35 13.24 -9.70
N TRP A 445 -10.66 12.66 -8.73
CA TRP A 445 -9.43 11.90 -8.93
C TRP A 445 -9.42 10.68 -8.02
N VAL A 446 -8.97 9.55 -8.55
CA VAL A 446 -8.59 8.41 -7.72
C VAL A 446 -7.34 8.78 -6.91
N VAL A 447 -7.35 8.52 -5.61
CA VAL A 447 -6.16 8.61 -4.77
C VAL A 447 -5.64 7.21 -4.50
N ARG A 448 -4.41 6.92 -4.88
CA ARG A 448 -3.76 5.64 -4.61
C ARG A 448 -2.26 5.76 -4.37
N THR A 449 -1.66 4.73 -3.81
CA THR A 449 -0.20 4.59 -3.75
C THR A 449 0.39 4.55 -5.16
N ALA A 450 1.50 5.24 -5.38
CA ALA A 450 2.06 5.56 -6.71
C ALA A 450 2.94 4.45 -7.30
N TYR A 451 2.57 3.18 -7.10
CA TYR A 451 3.25 2.04 -7.72
C TYR A 451 3.07 2.03 -9.26
N ASP A 452 4.05 1.48 -9.97
CA ASP A 452 4.05 1.35 -11.41
C ASP A 452 3.26 0.13 -11.90
N ASN A 453 2.79 0.20 -13.16
CA ASN A 453 2.23 -0.97 -13.84
C ASN A 453 3.33 -1.99 -14.14
N ALA A 454 3.01 -3.29 -14.03
CA ALA A 454 3.89 -4.41 -14.39
C ALA A 454 3.43 -5.13 -15.66
N ALA A 455 2.12 -5.16 -15.93
CA ALA A 455 1.55 -5.90 -17.04
C ALA A 455 0.34 -5.19 -17.65
N THR A 456 0.00 -5.62 -18.86
CA THR A 456 -1.24 -5.32 -19.56
C THR A 456 -1.83 -6.60 -20.13
N PHE A 457 -3.15 -6.68 -20.23
CA PHE A 457 -3.85 -7.82 -20.80
C PHE A 457 -4.95 -7.34 -21.75
N ALA A 458 -5.08 -8.01 -22.88
CA ALA A 458 -6.20 -7.90 -23.80
C ALA A 458 -6.40 -9.21 -24.55
N CYS A 459 -7.64 -9.59 -24.78
CA CYS A 459 -8.01 -10.76 -25.58
C CYS A 459 -9.23 -10.48 -26.45
N SER A 460 -9.65 -11.46 -27.27
CA SER A 460 -10.81 -11.36 -28.15
C SER A 460 -12.16 -11.37 -27.40
N ASP A 461 -12.21 -11.83 -26.14
CA ASP A 461 -13.43 -11.89 -25.35
C ASP A 461 -13.66 -10.57 -24.60
N SER A 462 -14.76 -9.88 -24.93
CA SER A 462 -15.07 -8.56 -24.34
C SER A 462 -15.46 -8.64 -22.85
N LEU A 463 -16.00 -9.77 -22.37
CA LEU A 463 -16.31 -9.95 -20.95
C LEU A 463 -15.04 -10.13 -20.13
N GLN A 464 -14.09 -10.94 -20.62
CA GLN A 464 -12.80 -11.13 -19.95
C GLN A 464 -12.00 -9.82 -19.87
N ASN A 465 -11.99 -9.02 -20.94
CA ASN A 465 -11.38 -7.69 -20.91
C ASN A 465 -12.06 -6.76 -19.88
N TRP A 466 -13.40 -6.78 -19.82
CA TRP A 466 -14.14 -5.99 -18.84
C TRP A 466 -13.85 -6.43 -17.40
N ILE A 467 -13.78 -7.75 -17.13
CA ILE A 467 -13.40 -8.28 -15.80
C ILE A 467 -11.99 -7.79 -15.42
N TYR A 468 -11.03 -7.91 -16.33
CA TYR A 468 -9.66 -7.44 -16.11
C TYR A 468 -9.61 -5.94 -15.75
N ASP A 469 -10.31 -5.10 -16.52
CA ASP A 469 -10.35 -3.65 -16.28
C ASP A 469 -11.01 -3.32 -14.93
N LYS A 470 -12.09 -4.03 -14.57
CA LYS A 470 -12.78 -3.77 -13.29
C LYS A 470 -12.03 -4.28 -12.07
N VAL A 471 -11.32 -5.40 -12.19
CA VAL A 471 -10.42 -5.90 -11.13
C VAL A 471 -9.30 -4.88 -10.89
N ARG A 472 -8.68 -4.35 -11.94
CA ARG A 472 -7.67 -3.30 -11.82
C ARG A 472 -8.24 -2.02 -11.23
N TRP A 473 -9.39 -1.56 -11.70
CA TRP A 473 -10.07 -0.38 -11.18
C TRP A 473 -10.35 -0.49 -9.68
N ASN A 474 -10.88 -1.63 -9.23
CA ASN A 474 -11.12 -1.87 -7.81
C ASN A 474 -9.82 -1.86 -7.01
N PHE A 475 -8.79 -2.57 -7.47
CA PHE A 475 -7.49 -2.60 -6.78
C PHE A 475 -6.89 -1.20 -6.63
N GLU A 476 -6.92 -0.37 -7.69
CA GLU A 476 -6.40 0.99 -7.66
C GLU A 476 -7.19 1.89 -6.70
N ASN A 477 -8.50 1.74 -6.61
CA ASN A 477 -9.36 2.50 -5.70
C ASN A 477 -9.28 2.05 -4.23
N LEU A 478 -8.70 0.88 -3.96
CA LEU A 478 -8.59 0.31 -2.61
C LEU A 478 -7.14 0.26 -2.10
N SER A 479 -6.14 0.64 -2.88
CA SER A 479 -4.72 0.58 -2.49
C SER A 479 -4.18 1.97 -2.14
N LEU A 480 -4.45 2.42 -0.91
CA LEU A 480 -4.09 3.73 -0.41
C LEU A 480 -3.39 3.62 0.95
N GLY A 481 -2.36 4.46 1.17
CA GLY A 481 -1.63 4.47 2.44
C GLY A 481 -0.63 3.33 2.61
N GLY A 482 -0.29 2.61 1.53
CA GLY A 482 0.68 1.53 1.53
C GLY A 482 0.10 0.19 2.00
N TYR A 483 -1.21 -0.01 1.88
CA TYR A 483 -1.92 -1.28 2.10
C TYR A 483 -3.23 -1.31 1.29
N VAL A 484 -3.85 -2.48 1.17
CA VAL A 484 -5.17 -2.61 0.54
C VAL A 484 -6.24 -2.43 1.61
N VAL A 485 -7.13 -1.46 1.42
CA VAL A 485 -8.31 -1.27 2.29
C VAL A 485 -9.46 -2.13 1.81
N ASP A 486 -10.30 -2.57 2.74
CA ASP A 486 -11.52 -3.34 2.43
C ASP A 486 -12.58 -2.49 1.72
N CYS A 487 -12.84 -1.33 2.29
CA CYS A 487 -13.83 -0.38 1.78
C CYS A 487 -13.50 1.06 2.19
N PRO A 488 -13.55 2.02 1.25
CA PRO A 488 -13.13 3.41 1.49
C PRO A 488 -14.16 4.24 2.25
N GLN A 489 -15.43 3.77 2.30
CA GLN A 489 -16.54 4.55 2.84
C GLN A 489 -16.85 4.28 4.31
N ARG A 490 -16.39 3.16 4.89
CA ARG A 490 -16.90 2.75 6.21
C ARG A 490 -15.81 2.31 7.21
N GLU A 491 -14.77 1.61 6.78
CA GLU A 491 -13.77 0.99 7.65
C GLU A 491 -12.35 1.45 7.37
N ARG A 492 -11.92 1.43 6.11
CA ARG A 492 -10.56 1.79 5.65
C ARG A 492 -9.49 0.93 6.31
N MET A 493 -9.78 -0.35 6.54
CA MET A 493 -8.93 -1.30 7.24
C MET A 493 -8.28 -2.28 6.28
N GLY A 494 -7.05 -2.70 6.60
CA GLY A 494 -6.26 -3.63 5.79
C GLY A 494 -6.50 -5.08 6.20
N TYR A 495 -7.61 -5.68 5.78
CA TYR A 495 -7.96 -7.06 6.13
C TYR A 495 -7.06 -8.09 5.45
N GLY A 496 -6.65 -9.11 6.21
CA GLY A 496 -5.88 -10.23 5.68
C GLY A 496 -6.65 -11.09 4.67
N GLY A 497 -7.97 -11.22 4.83
CA GLY A 497 -8.85 -11.92 3.88
C GLY A 497 -8.87 -11.25 2.51
N ASP A 498 -9.03 -9.92 2.48
CA ASP A 498 -8.97 -9.10 1.26
C ASP A 498 -7.59 -9.19 0.60
N SER A 499 -6.53 -9.20 1.40
CA SER A 499 -5.18 -9.41 0.90
C SER A 499 -5.01 -10.76 0.23
N HIS A 500 -5.55 -11.86 0.79
CA HIS A 500 -5.51 -13.16 0.15
C HIS A 500 -6.20 -13.16 -1.23
N ALA A 501 -7.32 -12.44 -1.36
CA ALA A 501 -8.06 -12.34 -2.61
C ALA A 501 -7.35 -11.48 -3.67
N THR A 502 -6.59 -10.47 -3.27
CA THR A 502 -6.08 -9.42 -4.17
C THR A 502 -4.58 -9.49 -4.44
N SER A 503 -3.76 -10.08 -3.53
CA SER A 503 -2.30 -9.98 -3.60
C SER A 503 -1.71 -10.57 -4.87
N GLU A 504 -2.20 -11.73 -5.33
CA GLU A 504 -1.65 -12.41 -6.50
C GLU A 504 -1.97 -11.62 -7.78
N SER A 505 -3.24 -11.19 -7.94
CA SER A 505 -3.63 -10.35 -9.08
C SER A 505 -2.94 -8.97 -9.05
N GLY A 506 -2.72 -8.41 -7.87
CA GLY A 506 -1.96 -7.19 -7.67
C GLY A 506 -0.52 -7.34 -8.17
N LEU A 507 0.18 -8.39 -7.75
CA LEU A 507 1.58 -8.66 -8.14
C LEU A 507 1.75 -8.95 -9.64
N TYR A 508 0.72 -9.50 -10.32
CA TYR A 508 0.78 -9.68 -11.77
C TYR A 508 0.63 -8.36 -12.52
N ASN A 509 -0.15 -7.42 -11.99
CA ASN A 509 -0.50 -6.17 -12.69
C ASN A 509 0.39 -4.99 -12.33
N TYR A 510 1.02 -5.00 -11.15
CA TYR A 510 1.74 -3.84 -10.59
C TYR A 510 3.06 -4.21 -9.92
N GLN A 511 3.98 -3.24 -9.85
CA GLN A 511 5.26 -3.34 -9.13
C GLN A 511 5.01 -3.09 -7.63
N LEU A 512 4.60 -4.12 -6.89
CA LEU A 512 4.17 -4.01 -5.50
C LEU A 512 5.21 -4.47 -4.46
N GLY A 513 6.48 -4.60 -4.85
CA GLY A 513 7.52 -5.04 -3.93
C GLY A 513 7.65 -4.16 -2.69
N ALA A 514 7.75 -2.84 -2.86
CA ALA A 514 7.80 -1.88 -1.75
C ALA A 514 6.49 -1.87 -0.95
N PHE A 515 5.35 -1.83 -1.64
CA PHE A 515 4.01 -1.79 -1.06
C PHE A 515 3.77 -2.97 -0.09
N TYR A 516 4.02 -4.19 -0.52
CA TYR A 516 3.80 -5.37 0.32
C TYR A 516 4.91 -5.57 1.36
N THR A 517 6.15 -5.14 1.11
CA THR A 517 7.21 -5.15 2.13
C THR A 517 6.86 -4.22 3.29
N LYS A 518 6.33 -3.02 2.99
CA LYS A 518 5.81 -2.08 4.00
C LYS A 518 4.64 -2.69 4.75
N TRP A 519 3.67 -3.29 4.07
CA TRP A 519 2.51 -3.90 4.73
C TRP A 519 2.89 -5.09 5.61
N MET A 520 3.91 -5.87 5.24
CA MET A 520 4.46 -6.90 6.11
C MET A 520 5.14 -6.32 7.37
N GLU A 521 5.70 -5.11 7.30
CA GLU A 521 6.18 -4.42 8.50
C GLU A 521 5.03 -4.03 9.42
N ASP A 522 3.93 -3.55 8.88
CA ASP A 522 2.73 -3.24 9.67
C ASP A 522 2.17 -4.49 10.38
N TRP A 523 2.16 -5.65 9.72
CA TRP A 523 1.78 -6.92 10.35
C TRP A 523 2.70 -7.32 11.52
N ARG A 524 4.01 -7.03 11.44
CA ARG A 524 4.93 -7.20 12.57
C ARG A 524 4.61 -6.27 13.72
N ASP A 525 4.24 -5.04 13.42
CA ASP A 525 3.90 -4.04 14.45
C ASP A 525 2.61 -4.39 15.21
N VAL A 526 1.61 -4.99 14.55
CA VAL A 526 0.33 -5.33 15.19
C VAL A 526 0.34 -6.69 15.89
N GLN A 527 1.34 -7.56 15.69
CA GLN A 527 1.36 -8.89 16.31
C GLN A 527 1.42 -8.83 17.83
N GLY A 528 0.55 -9.57 18.51
CA GLY A 528 0.62 -9.84 19.96
C GLY A 528 0.34 -8.65 20.86
N THR A 529 -0.25 -7.56 20.38
CA THR A 529 -0.16 -6.31 21.10
C THR A 529 -1.40 -5.78 21.74
N ARG A 530 -2.57 -6.02 21.18
CA ARG A 530 -3.83 -5.57 21.79
C ARG A 530 -5.00 -6.33 21.18
N SER A 531 -5.94 -6.67 22.01
CA SER A 531 -7.31 -6.77 21.59
C SER A 531 -7.93 -5.38 21.74
N MET A 532 -8.59 -4.86 20.72
CA MET A 532 -9.40 -3.63 20.82
C MET A 532 -10.57 -3.83 21.78
N ASP A 533 -10.99 -5.05 21.89
CA ASP A 533 -12.03 -5.49 22.80
C ASP A 533 -11.58 -6.82 23.42
N ALA A 534 -11.12 -6.74 24.65
CA ALA A 534 -10.71 -7.92 25.42
C ALA A 534 -11.84 -8.97 25.50
N SER A 535 -13.11 -8.57 25.32
CA SER A 535 -14.26 -9.47 25.26
C SER A 535 -14.24 -10.34 24.00
N ASN A 536 -13.65 -9.87 22.89
CA ASN A 536 -13.59 -10.62 21.64
C ASN A 536 -12.50 -11.72 21.61
N TYR A 537 -11.59 -11.76 22.59
CA TYR A 537 -10.46 -12.69 22.64
C TYR A 537 -10.33 -13.46 23.97
N GLY A 538 -11.38 -13.56 24.73
CA GLY A 538 -11.28 -14.22 26.04
C GLY A 538 -10.39 -13.48 27.04
N GLY A 539 -10.10 -12.20 26.82
CA GLY A 539 -9.47 -11.31 27.81
C GLY A 539 -7.95 -11.28 27.84
N ASN A 540 -7.24 -12.07 27.03
CA ASN A 540 -5.78 -12.06 26.99
C ASN A 540 -5.26 -11.79 25.59
N ALA A 541 -4.40 -10.79 25.45
CA ALA A 541 -3.56 -10.62 24.27
C ALA A 541 -2.45 -11.68 24.32
N ASP A 542 -2.72 -12.88 23.83
CA ASP A 542 -1.72 -13.93 23.78
C ASP A 542 -0.59 -13.55 22.83
N TYR A 543 0.64 -13.76 23.26
CA TYR A 543 1.81 -13.55 22.43
C TYR A 543 1.68 -14.37 21.15
N GLY A 544 1.80 -13.69 19.99
CA GLY A 544 1.72 -14.32 18.68
C GLY A 544 0.38 -14.18 17.97
N ILE A 545 -0.71 -13.78 18.65
CA ILE A 545 -1.99 -13.52 17.98
C ILE A 545 -1.86 -12.43 16.91
N LEU A 546 -2.65 -12.54 15.85
CA LEU A 546 -2.79 -11.52 14.83
C LEU A 546 -4.21 -10.99 14.79
N PRO A 547 -4.41 -9.66 14.66
CA PRO A 547 -5.73 -9.11 14.37
C PRO A 547 -6.16 -9.50 12.94
N HIS A 548 -7.40 -9.16 12.56
CA HIS A 548 -7.85 -9.33 11.18
C HIS A 548 -7.21 -8.33 10.21
N THR A 549 -6.69 -7.21 10.74
CA THR A 549 -6.24 -6.04 9.95
C THR A 549 -4.87 -5.54 10.38
N ALA A 550 -4.15 -4.91 9.44
CA ALA A 550 -2.94 -4.12 9.65
C ALA A 550 -2.87 -3.00 8.57
N PRO A 551 -2.34 -1.82 8.91
CA PRO A 551 -1.81 -1.31 10.18
C PRO A 551 -2.86 -0.97 11.21
N THR A 552 -4.12 -0.93 10.81
CA THR A 552 -5.28 -0.75 11.68
C THR A 552 -5.50 -1.99 12.53
N TYR A 553 -6.35 -1.89 13.53
CA TYR A 553 -6.47 -2.89 14.56
C TYR A 553 -7.93 -3.28 14.74
N TRP A 554 -8.30 -4.45 14.26
CA TRP A 554 -9.66 -4.95 14.41
C TRP A 554 -9.68 -6.46 14.56
N GLY A 555 -10.51 -6.93 15.49
CA GLY A 555 -10.76 -8.33 15.66
C GLY A 555 -9.49 -9.14 15.88
N GLY A 556 -9.54 -10.42 15.63
CA GLY A 556 -8.40 -11.31 15.65
C GLY A 556 -8.82 -12.71 15.31
N GLY A 557 -7.96 -13.45 14.74
CA GLY A 557 -8.48 -14.70 14.52
C GLY A 557 -7.81 -15.68 13.60
N GLY A 558 -8.69 -16.39 12.91
CA GLY A 558 -8.38 -17.61 12.24
C GLY A 558 -7.38 -17.52 11.09
N PRO A 559 -6.92 -18.68 10.62
CA PRO A 559 -5.90 -18.80 9.57
C PRO A 559 -6.29 -18.16 8.24
N GLY A 560 -7.58 -18.03 7.95
CA GLY A 560 -8.10 -17.39 6.72
C GLY A 560 -7.80 -15.90 6.61
N TRP A 561 -7.53 -15.21 7.73
CA TRP A 561 -7.12 -13.80 7.77
C TRP A 561 -5.66 -13.63 8.18
N GLY A 562 -5.29 -14.09 9.38
CA GLY A 562 -3.92 -13.98 9.87
C GLY A 562 -2.89 -14.74 9.02
N GLY A 563 -3.28 -15.77 8.29
CA GLY A 563 -2.39 -16.54 7.41
C GLY A 563 -1.75 -15.75 6.28
N ILE A 564 -2.20 -14.51 6.03
CA ILE A 564 -1.57 -13.60 5.06
C ILE A 564 -0.08 -13.36 5.38
N VAL A 565 0.31 -13.37 6.66
CA VAL A 565 1.71 -13.19 7.06
C VAL A 565 2.63 -14.31 6.59
N ILE A 566 2.06 -15.41 6.11
CA ILE A 566 2.78 -16.55 5.53
C ILE A 566 2.68 -16.52 3.99
N SER A 567 1.47 -16.36 3.46
CA SER A 567 1.24 -16.41 2.02
C SER A 567 1.83 -15.22 1.27
N LEU A 568 1.75 -14.00 1.81
CA LEU A 568 2.25 -12.80 1.14
C LEU A 568 3.79 -12.76 1.00
N PRO A 569 4.60 -13.04 2.04
CA PRO A 569 6.04 -13.16 1.87
C PRO A 569 6.44 -14.24 0.87
N TRP A 570 5.72 -15.38 0.86
CA TRP A 570 5.97 -16.45 -0.09
C TRP A 570 5.66 -16.01 -1.53
N LEU A 571 4.57 -15.29 -1.77
CA LEU A 571 4.24 -14.72 -3.08
C LEU A 571 5.28 -13.69 -3.55
N LEU A 572 5.75 -12.81 -2.67
CA LEU A 572 6.82 -11.86 -2.98
C LEU A 572 8.11 -12.59 -3.38
N TYR A 573 8.50 -13.62 -2.62
CA TYR A 573 9.64 -14.45 -2.99
C TYR A 573 9.46 -15.11 -4.37
N GLN A 574 8.29 -15.69 -4.65
CA GLN A 574 8.03 -16.35 -5.93
C GLN A 574 8.06 -15.39 -7.12
N GLN A 575 7.57 -14.16 -6.94
CA GLN A 575 7.48 -13.14 -8.00
C GLN A 575 8.75 -12.32 -8.17
N GLN A 576 9.44 -12.03 -7.07
CA GLN A 576 10.55 -11.06 -7.04
C GLN A 576 11.91 -11.71 -6.67
N GLY A 577 11.95 -12.97 -6.24
CA GLY A 577 13.16 -13.61 -5.73
C GLY A 577 13.63 -13.06 -4.37
N ASP A 578 12.80 -12.28 -3.67
CA ASP A 578 13.19 -11.61 -2.42
C ASP A 578 13.26 -12.58 -1.23
N THR A 579 14.46 -13.04 -0.90
CA THR A 579 14.71 -13.86 0.29
C THR A 579 14.68 -13.05 1.58
N ARG A 580 15.04 -11.76 1.55
CA ARG A 580 15.06 -10.88 2.72
C ARG A 580 13.66 -10.72 3.33
N VAL A 581 12.60 -10.70 2.51
CA VAL A 581 11.23 -10.64 3.03
C VAL A 581 10.87 -11.91 3.81
N LEU A 582 11.38 -13.07 3.42
CA LEU A 582 11.18 -14.32 4.17
C LEU A 582 11.91 -14.29 5.51
N GLU A 583 13.16 -13.82 5.51
CA GLU A 583 14.01 -13.72 6.71
C GLU A 583 13.45 -12.72 7.72
N LYS A 584 13.11 -11.49 7.28
CA LYS A 584 12.57 -10.43 8.14
C LYS A 584 11.21 -10.78 8.77
N ASN A 585 10.43 -11.68 8.16
CA ASN A 585 9.12 -12.08 8.66
C ASN A 585 9.10 -13.46 9.32
N PHE A 586 10.24 -14.13 9.46
CA PHE A 586 10.27 -15.51 9.97
C PHE A 586 9.78 -15.62 11.42
N ASP A 587 10.16 -14.70 12.30
CA ASP A 587 9.71 -14.69 13.68
C ASP A 587 8.21 -14.38 13.80
N LEU A 588 7.68 -13.48 12.98
CA LEU A 588 6.24 -13.22 12.86
C LEU A 588 5.48 -14.51 12.52
N ILE A 589 5.94 -15.25 11.50
CA ILE A 589 5.37 -16.53 11.08
C ILE A 589 5.43 -17.57 12.21
N LYS A 590 6.59 -17.71 12.82
CA LYS A 590 6.83 -18.67 13.89
C LYS A 590 5.91 -18.42 15.10
N ASN A 591 5.81 -17.17 15.52
CA ASN A 591 4.95 -16.78 16.63
C ASN A 591 3.47 -17.03 16.34
N TRP A 592 3.02 -16.71 15.12
CA TRP A 592 1.66 -16.97 14.68
C TRP A 592 1.33 -18.47 14.68
N LEU A 593 2.20 -19.31 14.09
CA LEU A 593 1.99 -20.76 14.08
C LEU A 593 2.06 -21.38 15.48
N ALA A 594 2.90 -20.85 16.37
CA ALA A 594 2.94 -21.27 17.76
C ALA A 594 1.64 -20.93 18.50
N PHE A 595 1.10 -19.72 18.31
CA PHE A 595 -0.20 -19.30 18.84
C PHE A 595 -1.32 -20.24 18.35
N LEU A 596 -1.42 -20.50 17.05
CA LEU A 596 -2.42 -21.43 16.51
C LEU A 596 -2.29 -22.83 17.13
N ASN A 597 -1.05 -23.34 17.21
CA ASN A 597 -0.82 -24.68 17.77
C ASN A 597 -1.21 -24.78 19.25
N SER A 598 -1.07 -23.69 20.04
CA SER A 598 -1.49 -23.66 21.46
C SER A 598 -3.01 -23.76 21.62
N HIS A 599 -3.79 -23.43 20.59
CA HIS A 599 -5.26 -23.53 20.55
C HIS A 599 -5.77 -24.78 19.83
N ALA A 600 -4.89 -25.71 19.46
CA ALA A 600 -5.28 -26.96 18.83
C ALA A 600 -5.71 -28.00 19.87
N GLN A 601 -6.82 -28.69 19.61
CA GLN A 601 -7.30 -29.84 20.35
C GLN A 601 -7.48 -31.02 19.38
N ASN A 602 -7.02 -32.22 19.77
CA ASN A 602 -7.07 -33.38 18.90
C ASN A 602 -6.51 -33.14 17.49
N ASN A 603 -5.42 -32.40 17.39
CA ASN A 603 -4.74 -31.99 16.16
C ASN A 603 -5.54 -31.07 15.23
N MET A 604 -6.61 -30.46 15.68
CA MET A 604 -7.39 -29.46 14.94
C MET A 604 -7.52 -28.19 15.76
N LEU A 605 -7.57 -27.05 15.07
CA LEU A 605 -7.90 -25.77 15.68
C LEU A 605 -9.35 -25.78 16.14
N VAL A 606 -9.56 -25.23 17.33
CA VAL A 606 -10.87 -24.90 17.85
C VAL A 606 -10.99 -23.37 17.97
N ARG A 607 -12.22 -22.89 18.16
CA ARG A 607 -12.48 -21.46 18.37
C ARG A 607 -11.66 -20.92 19.55
N PHE A 608 -11.18 -19.67 19.41
CA PHE A 608 -10.42 -18.99 20.46
C PHE A 608 -11.30 -18.37 21.54
N GLY A 609 -12.62 -18.29 21.30
CA GLY A 609 -13.61 -17.77 22.23
C GLY A 609 -14.21 -16.41 21.87
N GLY A 610 -13.72 -15.74 20.83
CA GLY A 610 -14.28 -14.49 20.32
C GLY A 610 -15.42 -14.69 19.30
N ASP A 611 -16.21 -13.65 19.06
CA ASP A 611 -17.36 -13.73 18.15
C ASP A 611 -16.95 -13.85 16.67
N TRP A 612 -15.76 -13.38 16.31
CA TRP A 612 -15.24 -13.30 14.93
C TRP A 612 -13.92 -14.04 14.74
N ASP A 613 -13.58 -14.97 15.62
CA ASP A 613 -12.28 -15.66 15.64
C ASP A 613 -12.09 -16.67 14.50
N PHE A 614 -13.17 -17.25 13.99
CA PHE A 614 -13.13 -18.27 12.92
C PHE A 614 -14.02 -17.88 11.75
N LEU A 615 -13.63 -16.86 11.02
CA LEU A 615 -14.28 -16.51 9.75
C LEU A 615 -13.94 -17.59 8.72
N GLY A 616 -14.97 -18.20 8.13
CA GLY A 616 -14.84 -19.17 7.05
C GLY A 616 -14.63 -18.48 5.69
N ASP A 617 -15.10 -19.13 4.63
CA ASP A 617 -15.21 -18.47 3.33
C ASP A 617 -16.17 -17.26 3.43
N TRP A 618 -15.78 -16.10 2.95
CA TRP A 618 -16.49 -14.85 3.24
C TRP A 618 -17.39 -14.41 2.09
N LEU A 619 -18.71 -14.30 2.36
CA LEU A 619 -19.72 -13.74 1.46
C LEU A 619 -19.88 -14.51 0.13
N TRP A 620 -20.13 -15.81 0.17
CA TRP A 620 -20.55 -16.54 -1.04
C TRP A 620 -21.99 -16.14 -1.50
N PRO A 621 -22.37 -16.39 -2.76
CA PRO A 621 -23.68 -16.00 -3.27
C PRO A 621 -24.84 -16.47 -2.40
N ASN A 622 -25.79 -15.58 -2.13
CA ASN A 622 -26.96 -15.76 -1.25
C ASN A 622 -26.65 -16.00 0.24
N ALA A 623 -25.39 -15.89 0.66
CA ALA A 623 -25.05 -15.94 2.08
C ALA A 623 -25.13 -14.53 2.69
N GLY A 624 -25.89 -14.37 3.76
CA GLY A 624 -25.81 -13.19 4.61
C GLY A 624 -24.60 -13.27 5.55
N VAL A 625 -24.21 -12.16 6.19
CA VAL A 625 -23.14 -12.11 7.20
C VAL A 625 -23.37 -13.13 8.32
N GLU A 626 -24.59 -13.38 8.71
CA GLU A 626 -24.99 -14.40 9.68
C GLU A 626 -24.64 -15.83 9.23
N GLY A 627 -24.57 -16.09 7.92
CA GLY A 627 -24.12 -17.36 7.35
C GLY A 627 -22.63 -17.65 7.62
N MET A 628 -21.84 -16.64 7.93
CA MET A 628 -20.41 -16.70 8.24
C MET A 628 -20.12 -17.00 9.71
N ASN A 629 -21.11 -17.44 10.48
CA ASN A 629 -20.99 -17.67 11.91
C ASN A 629 -19.89 -18.66 12.23
N ASN A 630 -19.02 -18.27 13.11
CA ASN A 630 -17.79 -18.90 13.54
C ASN A 630 -17.90 -20.33 14.06
N GLY A 631 -19.06 -20.74 14.56
CA GLY A 631 -19.25 -22.05 15.21
C GLY A 631 -19.72 -23.18 14.30
N LYS A 632 -19.96 -22.93 13.02
CA LYS A 632 -20.46 -23.96 12.11
C LYS A 632 -19.35 -24.93 11.66
N PRO A 633 -19.67 -26.22 11.45
CA PRO A 633 -18.68 -27.22 11.05
C PRO A 633 -17.89 -26.85 9.78
N GLN A 634 -18.54 -26.26 8.77
CA GLN A 634 -17.86 -25.82 7.56
C GLN A 634 -16.83 -24.73 7.82
N ASN A 635 -17.12 -23.74 8.69
CA ASN A 635 -16.15 -22.69 9.03
C ASN A 635 -14.94 -23.26 9.79
N ILE A 636 -15.17 -24.25 10.64
CA ILE A 636 -14.07 -24.94 11.36
C ILE A 636 -13.26 -25.78 10.40
N CYS A 637 -13.90 -26.52 9.48
CA CYS A 637 -13.22 -27.29 8.44
C CYS A 637 -12.37 -26.39 7.56
N PHE A 638 -12.94 -25.31 7.03
CA PHE A 638 -12.26 -24.34 6.18
C PHE A 638 -11.01 -23.76 6.86
N ASN A 639 -11.12 -23.28 8.10
CA ASN A 639 -9.98 -22.73 8.85
C ASN A 639 -8.90 -23.79 9.15
N ASN A 640 -9.27 -25.04 9.39
CA ASN A 640 -8.30 -26.13 9.57
C ASN A 640 -7.59 -26.48 8.27
N CYS A 641 -8.29 -26.51 7.14
CA CYS A 641 -7.67 -26.65 5.81
C CYS A 641 -6.71 -25.48 5.53
N TYR A 642 -7.12 -24.26 5.89
CA TYR A 642 -6.27 -23.08 5.74
C TYR A 642 -5.04 -23.14 6.64
N TRP A 643 -5.16 -23.64 7.87
CA TRP A 643 -4.02 -23.89 8.76
C TRP A 643 -3.02 -24.89 8.17
N VAL A 644 -3.50 -26.00 7.60
CA VAL A 644 -2.64 -26.97 6.89
C VAL A 644 -1.91 -26.29 5.72
N TYR A 645 -2.61 -25.49 4.92
CA TYR A 645 -2.01 -24.72 3.83
C TYR A 645 -0.92 -23.78 4.34
N ASN A 646 -1.18 -23.07 5.45
CA ASN A 646 -0.21 -22.18 6.11
C ASN A 646 1.01 -22.95 6.62
N LEU A 647 0.83 -24.10 7.28
CA LEU A 647 1.94 -24.93 7.78
C LEU A 647 2.83 -25.42 6.64
N ARG A 648 2.25 -25.90 5.54
CA ARG A 648 3.00 -26.35 4.35
C ARG A 648 3.75 -25.20 3.68
N THR A 649 3.12 -24.03 3.57
CA THR A 649 3.75 -22.85 2.99
C THR A 649 4.89 -22.32 3.87
N ALA A 650 4.68 -22.26 5.18
CA ALA A 650 5.72 -21.89 6.15
C ALA A 650 6.90 -22.86 6.14
N ALA A 651 6.64 -24.16 5.94
CA ALA A 651 7.72 -25.16 5.78
C ALA A 651 8.55 -24.91 4.51
N LYS A 652 7.92 -24.49 3.40
CA LYS A 652 8.63 -24.07 2.17
C LYS A 652 9.51 -22.84 2.44
N ILE A 653 8.97 -21.82 3.13
CA ILE A 653 9.72 -20.62 3.56
C ILE A 653 10.92 -21.04 4.42
N ALA A 654 10.69 -21.85 5.45
CA ALA A 654 11.74 -22.29 6.37
C ALA A 654 12.86 -23.05 5.65
N ARG A 655 12.55 -23.89 4.67
CA ARG A 655 13.58 -24.55 3.84
C ARG A 655 14.39 -23.57 3.02
N GLN A 656 13.70 -22.59 2.40
CA GLN A 656 14.34 -21.58 1.55
C GLN A 656 15.39 -20.77 2.31
N ILE A 657 15.14 -20.45 3.59
CA ILE A 657 16.05 -19.69 4.45
C ILE A 657 16.91 -20.58 5.39
N GLY A 658 16.97 -21.89 5.12
CA GLY A 658 17.83 -22.83 5.84
C GLY A 658 17.34 -23.28 7.22
N ARG A 659 16.12 -22.99 7.61
CA ARG A 659 15.48 -23.38 8.90
C ARG A 659 14.88 -24.78 8.82
N LYS A 660 15.72 -25.79 8.67
CA LYS A 660 15.30 -27.18 8.39
C LYS A 660 14.50 -27.84 9.53
N ALA A 661 14.79 -27.49 10.78
CA ALA A 661 14.12 -28.08 11.95
C ALA A 661 12.64 -27.62 12.02
N GLU A 662 12.41 -26.32 11.85
CA GLU A 662 11.08 -25.73 11.82
C GLU A 662 10.27 -26.25 10.62
N ALA A 663 10.91 -26.38 9.46
CA ALA A 663 10.26 -26.97 8.28
C ALA A 663 9.73 -28.37 8.55
N LEU A 664 10.55 -29.25 9.14
CA LEU A 664 10.16 -30.62 9.47
C LEU A 664 9.04 -30.67 10.53
N GLN A 665 9.11 -29.80 11.54
CA GLN A 665 8.08 -29.68 12.56
C GLN A 665 6.72 -29.30 11.96
N TRP A 666 6.69 -28.28 11.09
CA TRP A 666 5.45 -27.79 10.47
C TRP A 666 4.87 -28.79 9.48
N GLU A 667 5.71 -29.53 8.74
CA GLU A 667 5.23 -30.61 7.88
C GLU A 667 4.61 -31.76 8.66
N LYS A 668 5.23 -32.15 9.77
CA LYS A 668 4.66 -33.15 10.66
C LYS A 668 3.31 -32.69 11.22
N GLN A 669 3.20 -31.43 11.66
CA GLN A 669 1.94 -30.87 12.12
C GLN A 669 0.89 -30.87 11.01
N ALA A 670 1.25 -30.41 9.79
CA ALA A 670 0.36 -30.44 8.65
C ALA A 670 -0.18 -31.85 8.35
N ALA A 671 0.67 -32.85 8.43
CA ALA A 671 0.27 -34.24 8.18
C ALA A 671 -0.73 -34.76 9.22
N VAL A 672 -0.48 -34.54 10.53
CA VAL A 672 -1.41 -35.01 11.58
C VAL A 672 -2.73 -34.25 11.57
N THR A 673 -2.71 -32.94 11.27
CA THR A 673 -3.92 -32.14 11.10
C THR A 673 -4.71 -32.58 9.87
N SER A 674 -4.06 -32.87 8.73
CA SER A 674 -4.74 -33.41 7.54
C SER A 674 -5.46 -34.72 7.84
N MET A 675 -4.83 -35.63 8.61
CA MET A 675 -5.48 -36.89 9.01
C MET A 675 -6.69 -36.65 9.92
N ALA A 676 -6.61 -35.68 10.83
CA ALA A 676 -7.72 -35.33 11.72
C ALA A 676 -8.90 -34.72 10.92
N ILE A 677 -8.64 -33.82 9.97
CA ILE A 677 -9.65 -33.23 9.07
C ILE A 677 -10.30 -34.35 8.23
N GLN A 678 -9.50 -35.25 7.64
CA GLN A 678 -10.00 -36.39 6.85
C GLN A 678 -10.94 -37.26 7.67
N ALA A 679 -10.56 -37.61 8.89
CA ALA A 679 -11.37 -38.45 9.78
C ALA A 679 -12.68 -37.79 10.25
N THR A 680 -12.70 -36.45 10.35
CA THR A 680 -13.83 -35.74 10.94
C THR A 680 -14.82 -35.22 9.88
N TYR A 681 -14.34 -34.74 8.73
CA TYR A 681 -15.14 -33.96 7.77
C TYR A 681 -15.29 -34.62 6.39
N TYR A 682 -14.56 -35.69 6.10
CA TYR A 682 -14.71 -36.40 4.82
C TYR A 682 -15.95 -37.28 4.81
N HIS A 683 -16.73 -37.19 3.74
CA HIS A 683 -17.89 -38.03 3.47
C HIS A 683 -17.55 -39.06 2.40
N GLU A 684 -17.62 -40.34 2.75
CA GLU A 684 -17.23 -41.43 1.84
C GLU A 684 -18.26 -41.68 0.72
N ASP A 685 -19.53 -41.38 0.99
CA ASP A 685 -20.66 -41.59 0.09
C ASP A 685 -20.65 -40.67 -1.16
N ASP A 686 -20.17 -39.43 -1.01
CA ASP A 686 -20.11 -38.46 -2.13
C ASP A 686 -18.73 -37.84 -2.34
N HIS A 687 -17.73 -38.26 -1.57
CA HIS A 687 -16.34 -37.79 -1.61
C HIS A 687 -16.18 -36.30 -1.36
N SER A 688 -17.02 -35.73 -0.51
CA SER A 688 -16.99 -34.31 -0.14
C SER A 688 -16.36 -34.04 1.23
N TYR A 689 -16.28 -32.77 1.60
CA TYR A 689 -15.89 -32.30 2.91
C TYR A 689 -16.95 -31.36 3.47
N ALA A 690 -17.18 -31.44 4.79
CA ALA A 690 -18.08 -30.58 5.55
C ALA A 690 -19.47 -30.43 4.90
N ASP A 691 -19.83 -29.27 4.34
CA ASP A 691 -21.12 -29.03 3.68
C ASP A 691 -21.07 -29.20 2.16
N SER A 692 -19.98 -29.73 1.61
CA SER A 692 -19.75 -29.94 0.18
C SER A 692 -19.65 -28.66 -0.64
N SER A 693 -19.45 -27.51 0.01
CA SER A 693 -19.31 -26.22 -0.68
C SER A 693 -18.09 -26.21 -1.59
N MET A 694 -18.15 -25.42 -2.62
CA MET A 694 -17.03 -25.20 -3.56
C MET A 694 -15.79 -24.68 -2.82
N GLY A 695 -15.98 -23.81 -1.80
CA GLY A 695 -14.91 -23.25 -0.97
C GLY A 695 -14.22 -24.32 -0.11
N ASP A 696 -14.97 -25.19 0.60
CA ASP A 696 -14.41 -26.26 1.42
C ASP A 696 -13.65 -27.29 0.60
N LEU A 697 -14.22 -27.70 -0.54
CA LEU A 697 -13.56 -28.64 -1.47
C LEU A 697 -12.24 -28.05 -2.00
N ALA A 698 -12.25 -26.77 -2.40
CA ALA A 698 -11.06 -26.08 -2.88
C ALA A 698 -9.99 -25.95 -1.79
N ALA A 699 -10.39 -25.58 -0.57
CA ALA A 699 -9.49 -25.44 0.58
C ALA A 699 -8.84 -26.78 0.94
N ALA A 700 -9.62 -27.87 1.03
CA ALA A 700 -9.11 -29.20 1.33
C ALA A 700 -8.11 -29.68 0.26
N LEU A 701 -8.45 -29.52 -1.02
CA LEU A 701 -7.59 -29.94 -2.14
C LEU A 701 -6.31 -29.13 -2.25
N LEU A 702 -6.38 -27.79 -2.13
CA LEU A 702 -5.21 -26.91 -2.21
C LEU A 702 -4.27 -27.12 -1.02
N ALA A 703 -4.82 -27.38 0.17
CA ALA A 703 -4.07 -27.73 1.36
C ALA A 703 -3.51 -29.14 1.34
N GLU A 704 -3.82 -29.96 0.31
CA GLU A 704 -3.42 -31.36 0.20
C GLU A 704 -3.89 -32.20 1.42
N VAL A 705 -5.13 -31.96 1.89
CA VAL A 705 -5.75 -32.72 2.98
C VAL A 705 -6.13 -34.13 2.52
N PRO A 706 -6.79 -34.33 1.34
CA PRO A 706 -7.17 -35.67 0.89
C PRO A 706 -5.95 -36.57 0.67
N PRO A 707 -5.92 -37.80 1.23
CA PRO A 707 -4.87 -38.76 0.95
C PRO A 707 -4.87 -39.16 -0.55
N PRO A 708 -3.75 -39.62 -1.11
CA PRO A 708 -3.63 -39.94 -2.52
C PRO A 708 -4.73 -40.88 -3.05
N ALA A 709 -5.20 -41.80 -2.22
CA ALA A 709 -6.22 -42.80 -2.62
C ALA A 709 -7.59 -42.19 -2.97
N VAL A 710 -7.94 -41.04 -2.40
CA VAL A 710 -9.25 -40.39 -2.60
C VAL A 710 -9.15 -39.02 -3.28
N ARG A 711 -7.95 -38.48 -3.47
CA ARG A 711 -7.75 -37.14 -4.02
C ARG A 711 -8.47 -36.92 -5.36
N ASP A 712 -8.34 -37.86 -6.28
CA ASP A 712 -8.98 -37.77 -7.60
C ASP A 712 -10.52 -37.85 -7.52
N LEU A 713 -11.05 -38.52 -6.50
CA LEU A 713 -12.50 -38.59 -6.26
C LEU A 713 -13.01 -37.23 -5.76
N VAL A 714 -12.26 -36.58 -4.88
CA VAL A 714 -12.59 -35.21 -4.39
C VAL A 714 -12.48 -34.19 -5.53
N ILE A 715 -11.49 -34.31 -6.43
CA ILE A 715 -11.39 -33.43 -7.62
C ILE A 715 -12.65 -33.63 -8.51
N LYS A 716 -13.06 -34.86 -8.78
CA LYS A 716 -14.30 -35.13 -9.54
C LYS A 716 -15.55 -34.59 -8.83
N ARG A 717 -15.57 -34.63 -7.49
CA ARG A 717 -16.66 -34.04 -6.71
C ARG A 717 -16.70 -32.52 -6.87
N LEU A 718 -15.55 -31.86 -6.85
CA LEU A 718 -15.44 -30.41 -7.13
C LEU A 718 -15.88 -30.07 -8.56
N GLU A 719 -15.47 -30.84 -9.56
CA GLU A 719 -15.91 -30.68 -10.95
C GLU A 719 -17.44 -30.80 -11.07
N LYS A 720 -18.02 -31.79 -10.40
CA LYS A 720 -19.48 -31.98 -10.34
C LYS A 720 -20.16 -30.80 -9.66
N GLU A 721 -19.57 -30.27 -8.57
CA GLU A 721 -20.11 -29.08 -7.89
C GLU A 721 -20.16 -27.87 -8.84
N ILE A 722 -19.06 -27.61 -9.56
CA ILE A 722 -18.97 -26.49 -10.51
C ILE A 722 -19.94 -26.68 -11.67
N LEU A 723 -19.84 -27.79 -12.39
CA LEU A 723 -20.51 -27.98 -13.69
C LEU A 723 -21.97 -28.40 -13.59
N VAL A 724 -22.30 -29.22 -12.58
CA VAL A 724 -23.63 -29.82 -12.46
C VAL A 724 -24.45 -29.11 -11.39
N VAL A 725 -23.93 -29.01 -10.18
CA VAL A 725 -24.71 -28.45 -9.05
C VAL A 725 -24.90 -26.93 -9.22
N ARG A 726 -23.85 -26.22 -9.67
CA ARG A 726 -23.87 -24.77 -9.89
C ARG A 726 -23.96 -24.34 -11.34
N ASN A 727 -24.15 -25.27 -12.25
CA ASN A 727 -24.33 -25.01 -13.68
C ASN A 727 -23.24 -24.08 -14.26
N GLY A 728 -21.98 -24.27 -13.86
CA GLY A 728 -20.85 -23.46 -14.29
C GLY A 728 -20.73 -22.08 -13.61
N HIS A 729 -21.58 -21.78 -12.61
CA HIS A 729 -21.49 -20.51 -11.89
C HIS A 729 -20.49 -20.56 -10.73
N ILE A 730 -19.88 -19.39 -10.44
CA ILE A 730 -19.04 -19.23 -9.25
C ILE A 730 -19.93 -19.22 -7.99
N HIS A 731 -19.56 -20.03 -7.00
CA HIS A 731 -20.31 -20.10 -5.74
C HIS A 731 -19.36 -20.24 -4.55
N VAL A 732 -18.51 -19.26 -4.37
CA VAL A 732 -17.52 -19.14 -3.29
C VAL A 732 -17.52 -17.71 -2.76
N GLY A 733 -16.99 -17.54 -1.56
CA GLY A 733 -16.66 -16.22 -1.02
C GLY A 733 -15.26 -15.76 -1.46
N ILE A 734 -14.76 -14.68 -0.87
CA ILE A 734 -13.51 -14.04 -1.31
C ILE A 734 -12.26 -14.91 -1.05
N THR A 735 -12.18 -15.57 0.12
CA THR A 735 -11.03 -16.41 0.48
C THR A 735 -11.07 -17.77 -0.22
N GLY A 736 -12.24 -18.40 -0.29
CA GLY A 736 -12.45 -19.65 -1.04
C GLY A 736 -12.25 -19.47 -2.54
N GLY A 737 -12.63 -18.31 -3.10
CA GLY A 737 -12.40 -17.96 -4.50
C GLY A 737 -10.92 -17.91 -4.85
N ALA A 738 -10.11 -17.26 -4.01
CA ALA A 738 -8.66 -17.21 -4.19
C ALA A 738 -8.04 -18.63 -4.18
N MET A 739 -8.49 -19.49 -3.26
CA MET A 739 -8.03 -20.89 -3.19
C MET A 739 -8.49 -21.71 -4.40
N LEU A 740 -9.75 -21.54 -4.82
CA LEU A 740 -10.33 -22.26 -5.96
C LEU A 740 -9.58 -21.96 -7.25
N PHE A 741 -9.38 -20.69 -7.60
CA PHE A 741 -8.67 -20.34 -8.83
C PHE A 741 -7.21 -20.80 -8.80
N LYS A 742 -6.53 -20.69 -7.67
CA LYS A 742 -5.17 -21.22 -7.50
C LYS A 742 -5.11 -22.74 -7.70
N LEU A 743 -6.06 -23.46 -7.12
CA LEU A 743 -6.17 -24.90 -7.27
C LEU A 743 -6.42 -25.29 -8.73
N LEU A 744 -7.47 -24.74 -9.37
CA LEU A 744 -7.84 -25.08 -10.75
C LEU A 744 -6.70 -24.81 -11.73
N ARG A 745 -6.00 -23.68 -11.57
CA ARG A 745 -4.80 -23.40 -12.35
C ARG A 745 -3.69 -24.42 -12.12
N SER A 746 -3.46 -24.84 -10.89
CA SER A 746 -2.45 -25.86 -10.57
C SER A 746 -2.79 -27.24 -11.15
N LEU A 747 -4.07 -27.53 -11.38
CA LEU A 747 -4.59 -28.74 -12.01
C LEU A 747 -4.66 -28.62 -13.54
N GLY A 748 -4.34 -27.46 -14.14
CA GLY A 748 -4.49 -27.22 -15.57
C GLY A 748 -5.96 -27.14 -16.03
N ARG A 749 -6.89 -26.79 -15.13
CA ARG A 749 -8.33 -26.71 -15.39
C ARG A 749 -8.78 -25.26 -15.69
N ASP A 750 -8.06 -24.62 -16.62
CA ASP A 750 -8.41 -23.28 -17.11
C ASP A 750 -9.79 -23.27 -17.82
N ASP A 751 -10.24 -24.42 -18.33
CA ASP A 751 -11.57 -24.63 -18.89
C ASP A 751 -12.68 -24.33 -17.86
N LEU A 752 -12.53 -24.75 -16.61
CA LEU A 752 -13.48 -24.49 -15.53
C LEU A 752 -13.44 -23.02 -15.10
N ILE A 753 -12.25 -22.42 -15.06
CA ILE A 753 -12.11 -20.99 -14.78
C ILE A 753 -12.86 -20.19 -15.84
N TYR A 754 -12.64 -20.46 -17.13
CA TYR A 754 -13.32 -19.79 -18.23
C TYR A 754 -14.83 -19.99 -18.19
N SER A 755 -15.29 -21.20 -17.89
CA SER A 755 -16.72 -21.49 -17.72
C SER A 755 -17.37 -20.60 -16.68
N MET A 756 -16.75 -20.46 -15.48
CA MET A 756 -17.28 -19.64 -14.39
C MET A 756 -17.22 -18.13 -14.71
N THR A 757 -16.14 -17.68 -15.34
CA THR A 757 -15.95 -16.25 -15.65
C THR A 757 -16.80 -15.78 -16.84
N SER A 758 -17.32 -16.71 -17.65
CA SER A 758 -18.14 -16.42 -18.83
C SER A 758 -19.65 -16.38 -18.54
N GLN A 759 -20.10 -16.67 -17.32
CA GLN A 759 -21.52 -16.61 -16.95
C GLN A 759 -22.08 -15.19 -17.02
N THR A 760 -23.28 -15.06 -17.60
CA THR A 760 -23.95 -13.77 -17.82
C THR A 760 -25.13 -13.49 -16.91
N ASP A 761 -25.62 -14.53 -16.23
CA ASP A 761 -26.67 -14.47 -15.21
C ASP A 761 -26.09 -14.60 -13.79
N TYR A 762 -26.95 -14.46 -12.76
CA TYR A 762 -26.53 -14.50 -11.35
C TYR A 762 -26.29 -15.94 -10.87
N PRO A 763 -25.20 -16.17 -10.11
CA PRO A 763 -24.08 -15.26 -9.82
C PRO A 763 -22.97 -15.32 -10.89
N GLY A 764 -22.62 -14.17 -11.46
CA GLY A 764 -21.58 -14.08 -12.49
C GLY A 764 -21.13 -12.66 -12.77
N TRP A 765 -19.93 -12.48 -13.31
CA TRP A 765 -19.41 -11.15 -13.70
C TRP A 765 -20.21 -10.53 -14.85
N GLY A 766 -20.72 -11.33 -15.77
CA GLY A 766 -21.59 -10.83 -16.84
C GLY A 766 -22.90 -10.23 -16.29
N TYR A 767 -23.46 -10.81 -15.23
CA TYR A 767 -24.58 -10.21 -14.50
C TYR A 767 -24.23 -8.86 -13.90
N MET A 768 -23.05 -8.74 -13.25
CA MET A 768 -22.58 -7.45 -12.73
C MET A 768 -22.41 -6.43 -13.86
N LYS A 769 -21.84 -6.82 -15.00
CA LYS A 769 -21.69 -5.94 -16.17
C LYS A 769 -23.03 -5.43 -16.70
N ALA A 770 -24.05 -6.26 -16.71
CA ALA A 770 -25.38 -5.90 -17.22
C ALA A 770 -26.16 -4.98 -16.25
N ASN A 771 -25.87 -5.03 -14.95
CA ASN A 771 -26.60 -4.29 -13.92
C ASN A 771 -25.84 -3.06 -13.37
N GLY A 772 -24.68 -2.70 -13.91
CA GLY A 772 -23.88 -1.55 -13.51
C GLY A 772 -22.91 -1.83 -12.41
#